data_a881c7bad9f7b1b823dfc1cbd5344eb1
#
_entry.id   a881c7bad9f7b1b823dfc1cbd5344eb1
#
_cell.length_a   1.000
_cell.length_b   1.000
_cell.length_c   1.000
_cell.angle_alpha   90.00
_cell.angle_beta   90.00
_cell.angle_gamma   90.00
#
_symmetry.space_group_name_H-M   'P 1'
#
loop_
_entity.id
_entity.type
_entity.pdbx_description
1 polymer ?
#
loop_
_entity_poly.entity_id
_entity_poly.type
_entity_poly.pdbx_seq_one_letter_code
_entity_poly.pdbx_strand_id
1 'polypeptide(L)'
;MRRLTALLLASALPFAAVAQDAASDATRAAQAALAQRLALDDPRDMANATRGKLAEIPGAVILDKDGKTVWDRRPYAFLGAAEAPDTVNPSLWRQARLNAVHGLFEVVPNQIWQLRGYDISVMTIIRGKSGWIVVDPLLSEEAAAAGWKLFADTVEAKSGKRPIKAVIFSHSHSDHFGGVGGIVTPEQVKREKIRIIAPHGFSEEATAENVLAGTAMGRRALYMFGAILPPGPAGQVDTGLGPKLSSGTIGYMEPTEVVGAEGGTLTIDGLAFDFLDAGGTEAPSEFVFYIPAYKALHTTEVVTRTLHNVLTLRGAQVRDALHWSKVIDATLLKWGGKAEVALASHHWPTWGAGEVSALLTSQRDIYRYVHDRTLFLANKGATLHELADATPEAPGQAANFSARGYYGTVNHDMKAVYQRYFGWWDGNPANFNPLAPEQSAPKYVALAGGADKLLAAGQAAIKAGDYRWAAELLNKLVFAQPDNQAARAALASAYDQLGYQAESGAWRNYYLAGAATLRGNAISNVTSNGQSRSFISAIPTSVFFDALATRFDAAKGAALSGTFQFVLPDSKETVAIVVGGGVEVPRYGVTAAAPTATVTLDRKTLDDVMLGQAQFPALMQSGAIKIDGDRMAFLGWFALHPPADPRFNVVVP
;
A
#
# COMPACT_ATOMS: atom_id res chain seq x y z
N MET A 1 28.37 32.65 47.29
CA MET A 1 28.91 31.69 46.31
C MET A 1 27.86 31.47 45.23
N ARG A 2 27.95 32.19 44.12
CA ARG A 2 27.05 32.10 42.97
C ARG A 2 27.59 31.00 42.06
N ARG A 3 26.80 29.97 41.79
CA ARG A 3 27.10 28.95 40.78
C ARG A 3 26.58 29.46 39.43
N LEU A 4 27.46 29.74 38.49
CA LEU A 4 27.15 29.93 37.08
C LEU A 4 26.84 28.53 36.46
N THR A 5 25.65 28.39 35.97
CA THR A 5 25.26 27.25 35.10
C THR A 5 25.48 27.71 33.66
N ALA A 6 26.48 27.18 32.99
CA ALA A 6 26.71 27.41 31.57
C ALA A 6 25.72 26.58 30.77
N LEU A 7 24.77 27.22 30.06
CA LEU A 7 23.95 26.63 29.03
C LEU A 7 24.82 26.44 27.79
N LEU A 8 25.14 25.21 27.44
CA LEU A 8 25.65 24.84 26.13
C LEU A 8 24.47 24.85 25.13
N LEU A 9 24.36 25.96 24.39
CA LEU A 9 23.56 25.99 23.17
C LEU A 9 24.29 25.14 22.10
N ALA A 10 23.85 23.91 21.90
CA ALA A 10 24.17 23.16 20.71
C ALA A 10 23.44 23.81 19.52
N SER A 11 24.14 24.62 18.74
CA SER A 11 23.66 25.10 17.46
C SER A 11 23.53 23.92 16.52
N ALA A 12 22.31 23.42 16.31
CA ALA A 12 21.97 22.54 15.20
C ALA A 12 22.18 23.36 13.91
N LEU A 13 23.29 23.16 13.24
CA LEU A 13 23.48 23.62 11.87
C LEU A 13 22.39 22.96 11.03
N PRO A 14 21.62 23.71 10.24
CA PRO A 14 20.71 23.08 9.28
C PRO A 14 21.58 22.33 8.28
N PHE A 15 21.45 21.01 8.23
CA PHE A 15 21.96 20.24 7.11
C PHE A 15 21.30 20.81 5.86
N ALA A 16 22.07 21.48 5.02
CA ALA A 16 21.63 21.88 3.69
C ALA A 16 21.20 20.60 2.99
N ALA A 17 19.91 20.47 2.70
CA ALA A 17 19.40 19.38 1.88
C ALA A 17 20.21 19.40 0.58
N VAL A 18 20.97 18.34 0.30
CA VAL A 18 21.69 18.22 -0.97
C VAL A 18 20.63 18.23 -2.06
N ALA A 19 20.70 19.23 -2.93
CA ALA A 19 19.71 19.44 -3.97
C ALA A 19 19.66 18.22 -4.91
N GLN A 20 18.46 17.87 -5.36
CA GLN A 20 18.27 16.90 -6.44
C GLN A 20 18.82 17.46 -7.74
N ASP A 21 19.29 16.57 -8.61
CA ASP A 21 19.80 16.99 -9.92
C ASP A 21 18.68 17.51 -10.83
N ALA A 22 19.02 18.42 -11.73
CA ALA A 22 18.12 18.80 -12.81
C ALA A 22 17.92 17.61 -13.78
N ALA A 23 16.80 17.59 -14.49
CA ALA A 23 16.63 16.65 -15.59
C ALA A 23 17.70 16.83 -16.65
N SER A 24 18.33 15.76 -17.08
CA SER A 24 19.37 15.77 -18.11
C SER A 24 18.75 15.93 -19.50
N ASP A 25 19.59 16.20 -20.50
CA ASP A 25 19.16 16.25 -21.92
C ASP A 25 18.58 14.89 -22.37
N ALA A 26 19.17 13.78 -21.94
CA ALA A 26 18.66 12.43 -22.24
C ALA A 26 17.27 12.19 -21.61
N THR A 27 17.07 12.65 -20.39
CA THR A 27 15.74 12.57 -19.73
C THR A 27 14.71 13.42 -20.45
N ARG A 28 15.04 14.68 -20.78
CA ARG A 28 14.15 15.56 -21.56
C ARG A 28 13.81 14.98 -22.93
N ALA A 29 14.80 14.41 -23.61
CA ALA A 29 14.58 13.77 -24.91
C ALA A 29 13.64 12.56 -24.82
N ALA A 30 13.82 11.69 -23.82
CA ALA A 30 12.95 10.54 -23.58
C ALA A 30 11.49 10.96 -23.29
N GLN A 31 11.31 11.98 -22.46
CA GLN A 31 9.98 12.53 -22.13
C GLN A 31 9.32 13.20 -23.34
N ALA A 32 10.07 13.96 -24.15
CA ALA A 32 9.56 14.55 -25.37
C ALA A 32 9.12 13.49 -26.39
N ALA A 33 9.91 12.41 -26.55
CA ALA A 33 9.55 11.30 -27.43
C ALA A 33 8.27 10.58 -26.96
N LEU A 34 8.07 10.43 -25.64
CA LEU A 34 6.83 9.87 -25.09
C LEU A 34 5.65 10.82 -25.33
N ALA A 35 5.81 12.11 -25.07
CA ALA A 35 4.76 13.10 -25.25
C ALA A 35 4.24 13.16 -26.71
N GLN A 36 5.11 12.94 -27.69
CA GLN A 36 4.71 12.89 -29.10
C GLN A 36 3.84 11.69 -29.48
N ARG A 37 3.86 10.61 -28.67
CA ARG A 37 3.12 9.37 -28.93
C ARG A 37 1.75 9.31 -28.23
N LEU A 38 1.49 10.21 -27.27
CA LEU A 38 0.31 10.19 -26.43
C LEU A 38 -0.54 11.43 -26.63
N ALA A 39 -1.85 11.28 -26.64
CA ALA A 39 -2.81 12.39 -26.66
C ALA A 39 -2.96 12.99 -25.23
N LEU A 40 -1.89 13.61 -24.72
CA LEU A 40 -1.84 14.12 -23.35
C LEU A 40 -2.86 15.23 -23.06
N ASP A 41 -3.33 15.90 -24.09
CA ASP A 41 -4.33 16.98 -24.09
C ASP A 41 -5.78 16.48 -24.22
N ASP A 42 -6.00 15.14 -24.32
CA ASP A 42 -7.35 14.57 -24.38
C ASP A 42 -8.16 14.99 -23.13
N PRO A 43 -9.24 15.77 -23.33
CA PRO A 43 -9.99 16.35 -22.21
C PRO A 43 -10.98 15.39 -21.54
N ARG A 44 -11.21 14.21 -22.11
CA ARG A 44 -12.30 13.31 -21.67
C ARG A 44 -12.15 12.88 -20.21
N ASP A 45 -10.95 12.50 -19.79
CA ASP A 45 -10.72 12.09 -18.39
C ASP A 45 -10.86 13.27 -17.43
N MET A 46 -10.40 14.47 -17.80
CA MET A 46 -10.56 15.65 -16.95
C MET A 46 -12.04 16.06 -16.84
N ALA A 47 -12.79 15.97 -17.94
CA ALA A 47 -14.24 16.18 -17.92
C ALA A 47 -14.95 15.18 -16.99
N ASN A 48 -14.56 13.90 -17.04
CA ASN A 48 -15.09 12.86 -16.13
C ASN A 48 -14.63 13.11 -14.68
N ALA A 49 -13.37 13.43 -14.45
CA ALA A 49 -12.84 13.66 -13.11
C ALA A 49 -13.50 14.87 -12.39
N THR A 50 -13.88 15.89 -13.14
CA THR A 50 -14.53 17.10 -12.59
C THR A 50 -16.05 17.04 -12.59
N ARG A 51 -16.66 16.08 -13.29
CA ARG A 51 -18.11 15.98 -13.46
C ARG A 51 -18.81 15.83 -12.12
N GLY A 52 -19.86 16.64 -11.92
CA GLY A 52 -20.74 16.58 -10.76
C GLY A 52 -20.13 17.12 -9.46
N LYS A 53 -19.03 17.90 -9.50
CA LYS A 53 -18.44 18.50 -8.29
C LYS A 53 -19.44 19.42 -7.61
N LEU A 54 -19.71 19.19 -6.31
CA LEU A 54 -20.65 19.94 -5.50
C LEU A 54 -19.98 20.85 -4.49
N ALA A 55 -18.95 20.34 -3.80
CA ALA A 55 -18.30 21.04 -2.71
C ALA A 55 -16.88 20.46 -2.45
N GLU A 56 -16.12 21.14 -1.62
CA GLU A 56 -14.81 20.69 -1.14
C GLU A 56 -14.61 21.06 0.34
N ILE A 57 -13.71 20.34 1.03
CA ILE A 57 -13.32 20.66 2.39
C ILE A 57 -12.55 22.00 2.36
N PRO A 58 -12.95 23.01 3.18
CA PRO A 58 -12.31 24.31 3.21
C PRO A 58 -10.80 24.21 3.43
N GLY A 59 -10.00 24.87 2.57
CA GLY A 59 -8.56 24.84 2.61
C GLY A 59 -7.92 23.49 2.27
N ALA A 60 -8.73 22.46 1.97
CA ALA A 60 -8.29 21.10 1.66
C ALA A 60 -7.31 20.51 2.71
N VAL A 61 -7.56 20.80 4.01
CA VAL A 61 -6.79 20.34 5.16
C VAL A 61 -7.71 19.61 6.13
N ILE A 62 -7.27 18.46 6.61
CA ILE A 62 -7.92 17.68 7.67
C ILE A 62 -6.94 17.56 8.83
N LEU A 63 -7.39 17.89 10.02
CA LEU A 63 -6.63 17.77 11.26
C LEU A 63 -7.30 16.73 12.16
N ASP A 64 -6.49 16.09 13.01
CA ASP A 64 -7.00 15.27 14.11
C ASP A 64 -7.46 16.15 15.29
N LYS A 65 -7.96 15.52 16.35
CA LYS A 65 -8.43 16.20 17.59
C LYS A 65 -7.33 16.99 18.31
N ASP A 66 -6.07 16.65 18.08
CA ASP A 66 -4.91 17.28 18.72
C ASP A 66 -4.28 18.35 17.81
N GLY A 67 -4.91 18.65 16.65
CA GLY A 67 -4.47 19.64 15.67
C GLY A 67 -3.34 19.16 14.75
N LYS A 68 -3.00 17.88 14.79
CA LYS A 68 -2.01 17.28 13.88
C LYS A 68 -2.62 17.06 12.50
N THR A 69 -1.84 17.32 11.47
CA THR A 69 -2.27 17.15 10.09
C THR A 69 -2.48 15.67 9.73
N VAL A 70 -3.70 15.33 9.33
CA VAL A 70 -4.08 14.03 8.75
C VAL A 70 -3.98 14.08 7.24
N TRP A 71 -4.45 15.16 6.64
CA TRP A 71 -4.40 15.38 5.21
C TRP A 71 -4.11 16.86 4.92
N ASP A 72 -3.23 17.12 3.95
CA ASP A 72 -2.96 18.49 3.48
C ASP A 72 -2.70 18.44 1.97
N ARG A 73 -3.56 19.13 1.23
CA ARG A 73 -3.50 19.22 -0.23
C ARG A 73 -2.65 20.39 -0.72
N ARG A 74 -2.44 21.39 0.12
CA ARG A 74 -1.77 22.64 -0.27
C ARG A 74 -0.36 22.44 -0.85
N PRO A 75 0.48 21.52 -0.34
CA PRO A 75 1.79 21.24 -0.94
C PRO A 75 1.74 20.72 -2.38
N TYR A 76 0.57 20.25 -2.86
CA TYR A 76 0.34 19.74 -4.21
C TYR A 76 -0.22 20.81 -5.17
N ALA A 77 -0.24 22.08 -4.78
CA ALA A 77 -0.74 23.17 -5.63
C ALA A 77 0.02 23.29 -6.98
N PHE A 78 1.27 22.80 -7.03
CA PHE A 78 2.06 22.76 -8.27
C PHE A 78 1.41 21.93 -9.37
N LEU A 79 0.57 20.94 -9.06
CA LEU A 79 -0.20 20.14 -10.03
C LEU A 79 -1.26 20.96 -10.80
N GLY A 80 -1.47 22.22 -10.43
CA GLY A 80 -2.30 23.16 -11.19
C GLY A 80 -1.65 23.63 -12.50
N ALA A 81 -0.33 23.47 -12.69
CA ALA A 81 0.34 23.84 -13.92
C ALA A 81 -0.11 22.94 -15.09
N ALA A 82 -0.26 23.56 -16.29
CA ALA A 82 -0.70 22.84 -17.48
C ALA A 82 0.39 21.90 -18.01
N GLU A 83 1.62 22.38 -18.06
CA GLU A 83 2.76 21.68 -18.63
C GLU A 83 3.48 20.82 -17.60
N ALA A 84 3.95 19.65 -18.03
CA ALA A 84 4.75 18.77 -17.21
C ALA A 84 6.15 19.38 -16.99
N PRO A 85 6.65 19.44 -15.75
CA PRO A 85 8.03 19.79 -15.49
C PRO A 85 9.00 18.74 -16.07
N ASP A 86 10.20 19.15 -16.48
CA ASP A 86 11.24 18.24 -16.99
C ASP A 86 11.63 17.10 -16.03
N THR A 87 11.33 17.25 -14.75
CA THR A 87 11.57 16.24 -13.71
C THR A 87 10.41 15.26 -13.50
N VAL A 88 9.37 15.30 -14.35
CA VAL A 88 8.20 14.41 -14.24
C VAL A 88 7.86 13.84 -15.62
N ASN A 89 7.68 12.51 -15.68
CA ASN A 89 7.16 11.85 -16.86
C ASN A 89 5.81 12.49 -17.28
N PRO A 90 5.62 12.92 -18.54
CA PRO A 90 4.44 13.69 -18.95
C PRO A 90 3.13 12.90 -18.83
N SER A 91 3.17 11.57 -18.97
CA SER A 91 2.01 10.71 -18.77
C SER A 91 1.63 10.62 -17.30
N LEU A 92 2.62 10.45 -16.39
CA LEU A 92 2.40 10.50 -14.94
C LEU A 92 1.89 11.88 -14.50
N TRP A 93 2.41 12.96 -15.08
CA TRP A 93 1.94 14.31 -14.81
C TRP A 93 0.45 14.47 -15.11
N ARG A 94 0.00 13.96 -16.28
CA ARG A 94 -1.42 13.93 -16.63
C ARG A 94 -2.23 13.17 -15.58
N GLN A 95 -1.80 11.97 -15.19
CA GLN A 95 -2.48 11.15 -14.18
C GLN A 95 -2.53 11.86 -12.81
N ALA A 96 -1.42 12.43 -12.36
CA ALA A 96 -1.34 13.17 -11.10
C ALA A 96 -2.28 14.36 -11.05
N ARG A 97 -2.42 15.11 -12.15
CA ARG A 97 -3.39 16.21 -12.25
C ARG A 97 -4.84 15.73 -12.15
N LEU A 98 -5.16 14.58 -12.71
CA LEU A 98 -6.48 13.96 -12.62
C LEU A 98 -6.77 13.46 -11.19
N ASN A 99 -5.81 12.79 -10.54
CA ASN A 99 -5.89 12.36 -9.13
C ASN A 99 -5.93 13.56 -8.18
N ALA A 100 -5.44 14.70 -8.63
CA ALA A 100 -5.48 15.96 -7.91
C ALA A 100 -6.89 16.55 -7.79
N VAL A 101 -7.83 16.15 -8.61
CA VAL A 101 -9.22 16.62 -8.54
C VAL A 101 -9.87 16.05 -7.28
N HIS A 102 -10.28 16.93 -6.36
CA HIS A 102 -10.81 16.57 -5.05
C HIS A 102 -12.14 17.24 -4.75
N GLY A 103 -12.91 16.66 -3.85
CA GLY A 103 -14.20 17.19 -3.44
C GLY A 103 -15.25 16.11 -3.22
N LEU A 104 -16.49 16.56 -3.04
CA LEU A 104 -17.71 15.78 -3.08
C LEU A 104 -18.33 15.91 -4.47
N PHE A 105 -18.64 14.79 -5.11
CA PHE A 105 -19.14 14.71 -6.47
C PHE A 105 -20.45 13.94 -6.52
N GLU A 106 -21.45 14.46 -7.21
CA GLU A 106 -22.66 13.71 -7.55
C GLU A 106 -22.42 12.89 -8.82
N VAL A 107 -22.47 11.58 -8.69
CA VAL A 107 -22.16 10.63 -9.79
C VAL A 107 -23.43 10.21 -10.51
N VAL A 108 -24.46 9.80 -9.76
CA VAL A 108 -25.81 9.55 -10.27
C VAL A 108 -26.74 10.54 -9.59
N PRO A 109 -27.47 11.38 -10.34
CA PRO A 109 -28.27 12.47 -9.78
C PRO A 109 -29.19 12.02 -8.64
N ASN A 110 -29.01 12.62 -7.47
CA ASN A 110 -29.75 12.33 -6.23
C ASN A 110 -29.69 10.88 -5.72
N GLN A 111 -28.73 10.06 -6.21
CA GLN A 111 -28.64 8.62 -5.87
C GLN A 111 -27.26 8.19 -5.39
N ILE A 112 -26.19 8.62 -6.06
CA ILE A 112 -24.83 8.20 -5.73
C ILE A 112 -23.91 9.41 -5.72
N TRP A 113 -23.09 9.50 -4.66
CA TRP A 113 -22.05 10.50 -4.50
C TRP A 113 -20.72 9.85 -4.21
N GLN A 114 -19.62 10.53 -4.56
CA GLN A 114 -18.26 10.13 -4.20
C GLN A 114 -17.51 11.27 -3.55
N LEU A 115 -16.78 10.94 -2.48
CA LEU A 115 -15.75 11.77 -1.90
C LEU A 115 -14.41 11.33 -2.46
N ARG A 116 -13.68 12.23 -3.13
CA ARG A 116 -12.40 11.94 -3.79
C ARG A 116 -11.32 12.93 -3.43
N GLY A 117 -10.04 12.48 -3.40
CA GLY A 117 -8.87 13.33 -3.27
C GLY A 117 -8.55 13.80 -1.85
N TYR A 118 -9.13 13.17 -0.83
CA TYR A 118 -8.82 13.39 0.60
C TYR A 118 -8.17 12.16 1.25
N ASP A 119 -7.96 11.13 0.47
CA ASP A 119 -7.17 9.94 0.73
C ASP A 119 -6.70 9.37 -0.59
N ILE A 120 -5.98 8.24 -0.57
CA ILE A 120 -5.65 7.48 -1.78
C ILE A 120 -6.90 6.83 -2.37
N SER A 121 -7.82 6.36 -1.54
CA SER A 121 -9.08 5.69 -1.91
C SER A 121 -10.25 6.68 -2.03
N VAL A 122 -11.40 6.15 -2.42
CA VAL A 122 -12.64 6.89 -2.71
C VAL A 122 -13.77 6.34 -1.85
N MET A 123 -14.45 7.21 -1.08
CA MET A 123 -15.66 6.84 -0.36
C MET A 123 -16.88 7.08 -1.25
N THR A 124 -17.71 6.05 -1.46
CA THR A 124 -18.96 6.14 -2.22
C THR A 124 -20.16 6.13 -1.28
N ILE A 125 -21.10 7.04 -1.46
CA ILE A 125 -22.32 7.16 -0.67
C ILE A 125 -23.53 6.94 -1.57
N ILE A 126 -24.39 5.98 -1.22
CA ILE A 126 -25.53 5.54 -2.02
C ILE A 126 -26.82 5.81 -1.24
N ARG A 127 -27.81 6.39 -1.93
CA ARG A 127 -29.14 6.59 -1.36
C ARG A 127 -29.92 5.29 -1.40
N GLY A 128 -30.23 4.74 -0.24
CA GLY A 128 -31.20 3.67 -0.08
C GLY A 128 -32.64 4.17 0.05
N LYS A 129 -33.57 3.27 0.29
CA LYS A 129 -34.99 3.58 0.47
C LYS A 129 -35.21 4.48 1.70
N SER A 130 -34.58 4.18 2.82
CA SER A 130 -34.81 4.86 4.11
C SER A 130 -33.56 5.53 4.69
N GLY A 131 -32.36 5.25 4.16
CA GLY A 131 -31.11 5.75 4.70
C GLY A 131 -29.99 5.81 3.69
N TRP A 132 -28.76 5.83 4.20
CA TRP A 132 -27.52 5.86 3.42
C TRP A 132 -26.81 4.50 3.50
N ILE A 133 -26.15 4.14 2.40
CA ILE A 133 -25.23 3.02 2.30
C ILE A 133 -23.88 3.62 1.95
N VAL A 134 -22.85 3.35 2.75
CA VAL A 134 -21.48 3.85 2.54
C VAL A 134 -20.62 2.71 2.04
N VAL A 135 -19.85 2.92 0.98
CA VAL A 135 -18.87 1.97 0.45
C VAL A 135 -17.49 2.56 0.64
N ASP A 136 -16.58 1.78 1.21
CA ASP A 136 -15.16 2.11 1.42
C ASP A 136 -14.92 3.43 2.16
N PRO A 137 -15.01 3.44 3.49
CA PRO A 137 -14.92 4.67 4.28
C PRO A 137 -13.49 5.20 4.44
N LEU A 138 -12.62 5.12 3.43
CA LEU A 138 -11.24 5.61 3.40
C LEU A 138 -10.29 4.90 4.40
N LEU A 139 -9.02 5.36 4.46
CA LEU A 139 -7.98 4.78 5.33
C LEU A 139 -8.12 5.22 6.79
N SER A 140 -8.38 6.50 7.05
CA SER A 140 -8.36 7.04 8.41
C SER A 140 -9.73 7.53 8.87
N GLU A 141 -10.00 7.33 10.17
CA GLU A 141 -11.25 7.75 10.81
C GLU A 141 -11.48 9.26 10.66
N GLU A 142 -10.42 10.05 10.76
CA GLU A 142 -10.47 11.51 10.65
C GLU A 142 -10.81 11.96 9.22
N ALA A 143 -10.24 11.30 8.19
CA ALA A 143 -10.54 11.61 6.80
C ALA A 143 -11.98 11.23 6.45
N ALA A 144 -12.43 10.06 6.92
CA ALA A 144 -13.80 9.59 6.74
C ALA A 144 -14.82 10.52 7.43
N ALA A 145 -14.55 10.93 8.67
CA ALA A 145 -15.41 11.86 9.42
C ALA A 145 -15.53 13.24 8.74
N ALA A 146 -14.39 13.77 8.27
CA ALA A 146 -14.38 15.04 7.53
C ALA A 146 -15.16 14.96 6.22
N GLY A 147 -15.00 13.84 5.49
CA GLY A 147 -15.73 13.55 4.27
C GLY A 147 -17.23 13.39 4.50
N TRP A 148 -17.61 12.64 5.54
CA TRP A 148 -19.02 12.50 5.94
C TRP A 148 -19.63 13.84 6.32
N LYS A 149 -18.91 14.67 7.06
CA LYS A 149 -19.35 16.03 7.41
C LYS A 149 -19.59 16.86 6.15
N LEU A 150 -18.69 16.84 5.18
CA LEU A 150 -18.87 17.56 3.91
C LEU A 150 -20.14 17.08 3.18
N PHE A 151 -20.39 15.77 3.15
CA PHE A 151 -21.60 15.20 2.58
C PHE A 151 -22.85 15.67 3.31
N ALA A 152 -22.88 15.62 4.64
CA ALA A 152 -24.00 16.07 5.45
C ALA A 152 -24.29 17.56 5.25
N ASP A 153 -23.27 18.41 5.28
CA ASP A 153 -23.42 19.86 5.09
C ASP A 153 -23.89 20.23 3.67
N THR A 154 -23.61 19.39 2.67
CA THR A 154 -23.90 19.69 1.26
C THR A 154 -25.19 19.03 0.78
N VAL A 155 -25.38 17.75 1.09
CA VAL A 155 -26.47 16.91 0.57
C VAL A 155 -27.59 16.76 1.60
N GLU A 156 -27.30 16.34 2.84
CA GLU A 156 -28.33 16.16 3.86
C GLU A 156 -28.97 17.48 4.27
N ALA A 157 -28.23 18.58 4.29
CA ALA A 157 -28.78 19.90 4.56
C ALA A 157 -29.93 20.29 3.59
N LYS A 158 -29.90 19.74 2.37
CA LYS A 158 -30.95 20.01 1.35
C LYS A 158 -31.99 18.90 1.26
N SER A 159 -31.59 17.64 1.43
CA SER A 159 -32.47 16.47 1.23
C SER A 159 -33.03 15.86 2.51
N GLY A 160 -32.64 16.40 3.66
CA GLY A 160 -33.01 15.90 4.99
C GLY A 160 -32.01 14.82 5.47
N LYS A 161 -31.78 14.83 6.79
CA LYS A 161 -30.91 13.86 7.48
C LYS A 161 -31.54 12.47 7.42
N ARG A 162 -30.71 11.45 7.15
CA ARG A 162 -31.10 10.04 7.10
C ARG A 162 -30.11 9.20 7.90
N PRO A 163 -30.55 8.05 8.48
CA PRO A 163 -29.65 7.14 9.16
C PRO A 163 -28.76 6.39 8.15
N ILE A 164 -27.57 5.98 8.59
CA ILE A 164 -26.77 4.97 7.87
C ILE A 164 -27.40 3.60 8.08
N LYS A 165 -27.61 2.83 7.01
CA LYS A 165 -28.22 1.50 7.02
C LYS A 165 -27.21 0.38 6.80
N ALA A 166 -26.18 0.68 6.03
CA ALA A 166 -25.10 -0.27 5.80
C ALA A 166 -23.76 0.44 5.53
N VAL A 167 -22.67 -0.23 5.86
CA VAL A 167 -21.33 0.06 5.36
C VAL A 167 -20.85 -1.17 4.62
N ILE A 168 -20.29 -0.99 3.44
CA ILE A 168 -19.76 -2.05 2.59
C ILE A 168 -18.25 -1.86 2.53
N PHE A 169 -17.48 -2.88 2.89
CA PHE A 169 -16.05 -2.96 2.61
C PHE A 169 -15.87 -3.75 1.33
N SER A 170 -15.33 -3.12 0.30
CA SER A 170 -15.22 -3.76 -1.02
C SER A 170 -14.18 -4.89 -1.04
N HIS A 171 -13.11 -4.74 -0.25
CA HIS A 171 -12.03 -5.72 -0.12
C HIS A 171 -11.20 -5.49 1.16
N SER A 172 -10.20 -6.34 1.38
CA SER A 172 -9.46 -6.44 2.65
C SER A 172 -8.33 -5.44 2.86
N HIS A 173 -8.08 -4.48 1.96
CA HIS A 173 -7.06 -3.45 2.18
C HIS A 173 -7.55 -2.33 3.09
N SER A 174 -6.66 -1.82 3.93
CA SER A 174 -7.01 -0.90 5.01
C SER A 174 -7.54 0.46 4.55
N ASP A 175 -7.19 0.90 3.37
CA ASP A 175 -7.69 2.17 2.80
C ASP A 175 -9.15 2.09 2.33
N HIS A 176 -9.80 0.93 2.46
CA HIS A 176 -11.21 0.73 2.15
C HIS A 176 -12.08 0.44 3.37
N PHE A 177 -11.48 0.20 4.55
CA PHE A 177 -12.23 -0.03 5.78
C PHE A 177 -11.74 0.79 6.98
N GLY A 178 -10.49 1.25 6.95
CA GLY A 178 -9.81 1.83 8.11
C GLY A 178 -10.48 3.07 8.71
N GLY A 179 -11.21 3.82 7.89
CA GLY A 179 -11.94 5.00 8.33
C GLY A 179 -13.34 4.74 8.91
N VAL A 180 -13.76 3.48 9.06
CA VAL A 180 -15.14 3.13 9.47
C VAL A 180 -15.56 3.77 10.80
N GLY A 181 -14.64 3.92 11.76
CA GLY A 181 -14.91 4.57 13.05
C GLY A 181 -15.25 6.07 12.94
N GLY A 182 -14.85 6.72 11.83
CA GLY A 182 -15.24 8.09 11.51
C GLY A 182 -16.67 8.24 10.98
N ILE A 183 -17.30 7.12 10.59
CA ILE A 183 -18.65 7.09 10.02
C ILE A 183 -19.67 6.57 11.02
N VAL A 184 -19.36 5.44 11.67
CA VAL A 184 -20.24 4.76 12.64
C VAL A 184 -19.44 4.23 13.82
N THR A 185 -20.05 4.15 15.00
CA THR A 185 -19.44 3.50 16.16
C THR A 185 -19.99 2.08 16.38
N PRO A 186 -19.27 1.19 17.08
CA PRO A 186 -19.76 -0.15 17.40
C PRO A 186 -21.12 -0.13 18.12
N GLU A 187 -21.33 0.85 19.02
CA GLU A 187 -22.58 1.02 19.75
C GLU A 187 -23.73 1.43 18.82
N GLN A 188 -23.47 2.30 17.82
CA GLN A 188 -24.45 2.65 16.79
C GLN A 188 -24.78 1.45 15.92
N VAL A 189 -23.79 0.69 15.46
CA VAL A 189 -23.98 -0.51 14.65
C VAL A 189 -24.91 -1.49 15.38
N LYS A 190 -24.66 -1.75 16.66
CA LYS A 190 -25.48 -2.66 17.48
C LYS A 190 -26.89 -2.09 17.73
N ARG A 191 -27.00 -0.81 18.13
CA ARG A 191 -28.26 -0.17 18.50
C ARG A 191 -29.18 0.01 17.30
N GLU A 192 -28.63 0.45 16.17
CA GLU A 192 -29.38 0.82 14.97
C GLU A 192 -29.42 -0.31 13.94
N LYS A 193 -28.78 -1.46 14.25
CA LYS A 193 -28.68 -2.65 13.39
C LYS A 193 -28.12 -2.30 12.01
N ILE A 194 -27.04 -1.48 12.01
CA ILE A 194 -26.33 -1.13 10.78
C ILE A 194 -25.63 -2.38 10.28
N ARG A 195 -25.79 -2.71 9.01
CA ARG A 195 -25.12 -3.87 8.39
C ARG A 195 -23.71 -3.47 7.99
N ILE A 196 -22.70 -4.23 8.43
CA ILE A 196 -21.33 -4.15 7.94
C ILE A 196 -21.15 -5.33 7.01
N ILE A 197 -21.02 -5.07 5.72
CA ILE A 197 -21.03 -6.10 4.66
C ILE A 197 -19.63 -6.17 4.05
N ALA A 198 -19.08 -7.37 3.93
CA ALA A 198 -17.75 -7.59 3.37
C ALA A 198 -17.72 -8.87 2.51
N PRO A 199 -16.68 -9.06 1.67
CA PRO A 199 -16.48 -10.28 0.91
C PRO A 199 -16.05 -11.45 1.81
N HIS A 200 -16.19 -12.66 1.27
CA HIS A 200 -15.69 -13.90 1.88
C HIS A 200 -14.20 -13.77 2.26
N GLY A 201 -13.84 -14.23 3.46
CA GLY A 201 -12.45 -14.20 3.96
C GLY A 201 -11.98 -12.83 4.50
N PHE A 202 -12.81 -11.80 4.47
CA PHE A 202 -12.41 -10.43 4.81
C PHE A 202 -11.73 -10.30 6.18
N SER A 203 -12.34 -10.83 7.23
CA SER A 203 -11.83 -10.63 8.61
C SER A 203 -10.42 -11.17 8.79
N GLU A 204 -10.13 -12.33 8.21
CA GLU A 204 -8.81 -12.95 8.26
C GLU A 204 -7.81 -12.14 7.44
N GLU A 205 -8.11 -11.82 6.19
CA GLU A 205 -7.19 -11.16 5.28
C GLU A 205 -6.91 -9.70 5.68
N ALA A 206 -7.92 -8.97 6.14
CA ALA A 206 -7.76 -7.58 6.58
C ALA A 206 -6.83 -7.43 7.79
N THR A 207 -6.78 -8.45 8.67
CA THR A 207 -6.01 -8.42 9.91
C THR A 207 -4.68 -9.17 9.84
N ALA A 208 -4.47 -10.06 8.85
CA ALA A 208 -3.30 -10.93 8.76
C ALA A 208 -2.24 -10.46 7.74
N GLU A 209 -2.63 -9.88 6.61
CA GLU A 209 -1.72 -9.59 5.48
C GLU A 209 -0.46 -8.83 5.89
N ASN A 210 -0.61 -7.82 6.75
CA ASN A 210 0.49 -6.92 7.11
C ASN A 210 1.12 -7.23 8.48
N VAL A 211 0.80 -8.34 9.13
CA VAL A 211 1.28 -8.64 10.49
C VAL A 211 2.59 -9.39 10.46
N LEU A 212 2.69 -10.52 9.74
CA LEU A 212 3.87 -11.38 9.77
C LEU A 212 5.14 -10.70 9.23
N ALA A 213 5.03 -9.98 8.11
CA ALA A 213 6.12 -9.25 7.47
C ALA A 213 5.98 -7.72 7.63
N GLY A 214 5.14 -7.26 8.53
CA GLY A 214 4.70 -5.86 8.65
C GLY A 214 5.83 -4.84 8.76
N THR A 215 6.90 -5.15 9.49
CA THR A 215 8.06 -4.26 9.61
C THR A 215 8.76 -4.04 8.27
N ALA A 216 9.02 -5.12 7.50
CA ALA A 216 9.64 -5.04 6.20
C ALA A 216 8.73 -4.35 5.18
N MET A 217 7.44 -4.70 5.18
CA MET A 217 6.43 -4.07 4.31
C MET A 217 6.27 -2.59 4.61
N GLY A 218 6.18 -2.20 5.88
CA GLY A 218 6.09 -0.80 6.30
C GLY A 218 7.30 0.01 5.86
N ARG A 219 8.51 -0.53 6.04
CA ARG A 219 9.74 0.13 5.57
C ARG A 219 9.74 0.35 4.06
N ARG A 220 9.35 -0.64 3.29
CA ARG A 220 9.27 -0.56 1.82
C ARG A 220 8.13 0.33 1.34
N ALA A 221 7.03 0.39 2.07
CA ALA A 221 5.92 1.30 1.80
C ALA A 221 6.33 2.78 1.83
N LEU A 222 7.25 3.17 2.75
CA LEU A 222 7.78 4.53 2.79
C LEU A 222 8.44 4.96 1.46
N TYR A 223 9.10 4.02 0.79
CA TYR A 223 9.68 4.24 -0.53
C TYR A 223 8.61 4.23 -1.61
N MET A 224 7.74 3.21 -1.63
CA MET A 224 6.72 3.02 -2.65
C MET A 224 5.75 4.21 -2.75
N PHE A 225 5.26 4.71 -1.61
CA PHE A 225 4.34 5.84 -1.57
C PHE A 225 5.06 7.20 -1.54
N GLY A 226 6.40 7.21 -1.46
CA GLY A 226 7.20 8.43 -1.43
C GLY A 226 7.01 9.25 -0.14
N ALA A 227 6.64 8.60 0.97
CA ALA A 227 6.33 9.28 2.23
C ALA A 227 7.52 10.06 2.82
N ILE A 228 8.74 9.72 2.42
CA ILE A 228 9.98 10.39 2.84
C ILE A 228 10.40 11.54 1.90
N LEU A 229 9.66 11.74 0.81
CA LEU A 229 9.94 12.78 -0.18
C LEU A 229 9.07 14.01 0.09
N PRO A 230 9.61 15.23 -0.06
CA PRO A 230 8.78 16.41 -0.07
C PRO A 230 7.87 16.40 -1.32
N PRO A 231 6.60 16.81 -1.21
CA PRO A 231 5.75 17.05 -2.37
C PRO A 231 6.39 18.11 -3.30
N GLY A 232 6.44 17.82 -4.59
CA GLY A 232 7.00 18.76 -5.56
C GLY A 232 7.45 18.09 -6.86
N PRO A 233 7.73 18.87 -7.91
CA PRO A 233 8.12 18.36 -9.23
C PRO A 233 9.36 17.45 -9.22
N ALA A 234 10.34 17.73 -8.41
CA ALA A 234 11.51 16.87 -8.24
C ALA A 234 11.32 15.81 -7.14
N GLY A 235 10.27 15.90 -6.32
CA GLY A 235 9.96 14.99 -5.22
C GLY A 235 8.78 14.06 -5.51
N GLN A 236 7.92 13.92 -4.48
CA GLN A 236 6.69 13.13 -4.55
C GLN A 236 5.62 13.90 -5.34
N VAL A 237 5.07 13.28 -6.37
CA VAL A 237 4.04 13.85 -7.26
C VAL A 237 2.72 13.13 -7.07
N ASP A 238 2.74 11.80 -7.18
CA ASP A 238 1.58 10.92 -7.09
C ASP A 238 2.02 9.49 -6.75
N THR A 239 1.10 8.65 -6.34
CA THR A 239 1.36 7.22 -6.13
C THR A 239 0.94 6.35 -7.31
N GLY A 240 0.14 6.91 -8.23
CA GLY A 240 -0.52 6.21 -9.33
C GLY A 240 -2.01 5.96 -9.08
N LEU A 241 -2.41 5.75 -7.82
CA LEU A 241 -3.81 5.59 -7.40
C LEU A 241 -4.41 6.87 -6.80
N GLY A 242 -3.57 7.77 -6.33
CA GLY A 242 -3.92 9.02 -5.70
C GLY A 242 -2.68 9.75 -5.21
N PRO A 243 -2.81 10.97 -4.66
CA PRO A 243 -1.65 11.77 -4.27
C PRO A 243 -0.80 11.13 -3.18
N LYS A 244 -1.43 10.62 -2.12
CA LYS A 244 -0.76 9.97 -0.98
C LYS A 244 -1.78 9.24 -0.10
N LEU A 245 -1.32 8.52 0.91
CA LEU A 245 -2.13 8.01 2.01
C LEU A 245 -2.45 9.13 3.01
N SER A 246 -3.66 9.15 3.58
CA SER A 246 -3.93 9.96 4.78
C SER A 246 -3.14 9.41 5.97
N SER A 247 -2.77 10.30 6.89
CA SER A 247 -2.15 9.91 8.17
C SER A 247 -3.17 10.12 9.28
N GLY A 248 -3.51 9.09 10.03
CA GLY A 248 -4.53 9.18 11.07
C GLY A 248 -4.73 7.84 11.75
N THR A 249 -5.92 7.65 12.32
CA THR A 249 -6.27 6.43 13.01
C THR A 249 -6.87 5.41 12.04
N ILE A 250 -6.27 4.22 11.94
CA ILE A 250 -6.84 3.09 11.22
C ILE A 250 -7.71 2.30 12.17
N GLY A 251 -9.03 2.32 11.93
CA GLY A 251 -10.01 1.55 12.66
C GLY A 251 -10.28 0.18 12.02
N TYR A 252 -11.07 -0.60 12.72
CA TYR A 252 -11.62 -1.87 12.23
C TYR A 252 -13.00 -2.09 12.82
N MET A 253 -13.86 -2.73 12.05
CA MET A 253 -15.17 -3.17 12.51
C MET A 253 -15.48 -4.53 11.88
N GLU A 254 -15.81 -5.50 12.73
CA GLU A 254 -16.13 -6.84 12.25
C GLU A 254 -17.38 -6.82 11.35
N PRO A 255 -17.35 -7.45 10.18
CA PRO A 255 -18.52 -7.61 9.34
C PRO A 255 -19.66 -8.31 10.07
N THR A 256 -20.86 -7.77 9.97
CA THR A 256 -22.07 -8.40 10.47
C THR A 256 -22.68 -9.34 9.45
N GLU A 257 -22.25 -9.24 8.18
CA GLU A 257 -22.71 -10.04 7.08
C GLU A 257 -21.61 -10.20 6.02
N VAL A 258 -21.45 -11.41 5.52
CA VAL A 258 -20.43 -11.78 4.54
C VAL A 258 -21.12 -12.25 3.26
N VAL A 259 -20.68 -11.72 2.12
CA VAL A 259 -21.06 -12.23 0.79
C VAL A 259 -20.18 -13.43 0.48
N GLY A 260 -20.78 -14.60 0.25
CA GLY A 260 -20.04 -15.83 -0.04
C GLY A 260 -19.32 -15.80 -1.39
N ALA A 261 -18.43 -16.77 -1.59
CA ALA A 261 -17.65 -16.91 -2.82
C ALA A 261 -18.50 -17.18 -4.07
N GLU A 262 -19.73 -17.65 -3.92
CA GLU A 262 -20.69 -17.81 -5.01
C GLU A 262 -21.30 -16.46 -5.47
N GLY A 263 -21.06 -15.38 -4.74
CA GLY A 263 -21.68 -14.08 -4.99
C GLY A 263 -23.19 -14.12 -4.73
N GLY A 264 -23.98 -13.45 -5.57
CA GLY A 264 -25.43 -13.45 -5.48
C GLY A 264 -26.02 -12.07 -5.22
N THR A 265 -27.33 -12.02 -4.95
CA THR A 265 -28.04 -10.76 -4.77
C THR A 265 -28.45 -10.56 -3.32
N LEU A 266 -28.06 -9.42 -2.74
CA LEU A 266 -28.56 -8.94 -1.45
C LEU A 266 -29.48 -7.75 -1.64
N THR A 267 -30.52 -7.68 -0.83
CA THR A 267 -31.32 -6.44 -0.69
C THR A 267 -30.77 -5.61 0.48
N ILE A 268 -30.26 -4.41 0.18
CA ILE A 268 -29.71 -3.48 1.16
C ILE A 268 -30.56 -2.21 1.13
N ASP A 269 -31.24 -1.91 2.23
CA ASP A 269 -32.18 -0.77 2.36
C ASP A 269 -33.11 -0.58 1.13
N GLY A 270 -33.68 -1.69 0.66
CA GLY A 270 -34.65 -1.72 -0.43
C GLY A 270 -34.05 -1.66 -1.85
N LEU A 271 -32.75 -1.68 -2.00
CA LEU A 271 -32.05 -1.78 -3.28
C LEU A 271 -31.46 -3.19 -3.44
N ALA A 272 -31.57 -3.75 -4.64
CA ALA A 272 -30.85 -4.98 -5.00
C ALA A 272 -29.39 -4.64 -5.33
N PHE A 273 -28.46 -5.39 -4.76
CA PHE A 273 -27.04 -5.41 -5.07
C PHE A 273 -26.71 -6.81 -5.58
N ASP A 274 -26.24 -6.90 -6.80
CA ASP A 274 -25.85 -8.17 -7.43
C ASP A 274 -24.33 -8.29 -7.40
N PHE A 275 -23.81 -9.21 -6.58
CA PHE A 275 -22.38 -9.39 -6.30
C PHE A 275 -21.77 -10.48 -7.18
N LEU A 276 -20.50 -10.31 -7.50
CA LEU A 276 -19.61 -11.30 -8.09
C LEU A 276 -18.32 -11.33 -7.27
N ASP A 277 -17.93 -12.52 -6.82
CA ASP A 277 -16.68 -12.71 -6.12
C ASP A 277 -15.48 -12.37 -7.01
N ALA A 278 -14.51 -11.70 -6.45
CA ALA A 278 -13.27 -11.27 -7.11
C ALA A 278 -12.02 -11.58 -6.26
N GLY A 279 -12.18 -12.38 -5.21
CA GLY A 279 -11.06 -12.75 -4.33
C GLY A 279 -9.89 -13.35 -5.10
N GLY A 280 -8.66 -12.96 -4.75
CA GLY A 280 -7.43 -13.37 -5.43
C GLY A 280 -7.09 -12.59 -6.72
N THR A 281 -7.82 -11.50 -7.00
CA THR A 281 -7.46 -10.52 -8.03
C THR A 281 -6.56 -9.43 -7.43
N GLU A 282 -7.08 -8.25 -7.08
CA GLU A 282 -6.32 -7.20 -6.42
C GLU A 282 -6.06 -7.52 -4.94
N ALA A 283 -7.07 -8.05 -4.25
CA ALA A 283 -6.96 -8.52 -2.87
C ALA A 283 -7.36 -10.00 -2.74
N PRO A 284 -6.88 -10.68 -1.67
CA PRO A 284 -7.31 -12.05 -1.39
C PRO A 284 -8.81 -12.19 -1.16
N SER A 285 -9.42 -11.16 -0.56
CA SER A 285 -10.85 -11.06 -0.27
C SER A 285 -11.38 -9.78 -0.92
N GLU A 286 -12.20 -9.93 -1.96
CA GLU A 286 -12.71 -8.84 -2.79
C GLU A 286 -13.98 -9.27 -3.51
N PHE A 287 -14.87 -8.34 -3.87
CA PHE A 287 -15.99 -8.52 -4.77
C PHE A 287 -16.21 -7.28 -5.64
N VAL A 288 -16.90 -7.47 -6.78
CA VAL A 288 -17.51 -6.39 -7.56
C VAL A 288 -19.03 -6.49 -7.45
N PHE A 289 -19.76 -5.39 -7.64
CA PHE A 289 -21.21 -5.43 -7.54
C PHE A 289 -21.91 -4.44 -8.47
N TYR A 290 -23.13 -4.80 -8.87
CA TYR A 290 -23.99 -4.00 -9.73
C TYR A 290 -25.29 -3.63 -9.00
N ILE A 291 -25.74 -2.40 -9.18
CA ILE A 291 -27.01 -1.87 -8.63
C ILE A 291 -27.96 -1.63 -9.79
N PRO A 292 -28.87 -2.57 -10.08
CA PRO A 292 -29.78 -2.48 -11.24
C PRO A 292 -30.62 -1.21 -11.27
N ALA A 293 -31.12 -0.76 -10.10
CA ALA A 293 -31.97 0.42 -10.00
C ALA A 293 -31.28 1.71 -10.49
N TYR A 294 -29.94 1.76 -10.40
CA TYR A 294 -29.14 2.93 -10.77
C TYR A 294 -28.27 2.67 -12.00
N LYS A 295 -28.33 1.45 -12.56
CA LYS A 295 -27.45 0.96 -13.63
C LYS A 295 -25.98 1.26 -13.34
N ALA A 296 -25.60 1.15 -12.08
CA ALA A 296 -24.28 1.48 -11.56
C ALA A 296 -23.51 0.20 -11.24
N LEU A 297 -22.33 0.05 -11.83
CA LEU A 297 -21.36 -1.01 -11.56
C LEU A 297 -20.27 -0.46 -10.67
N HIS A 298 -20.08 -1.05 -9.49
CA HIS A 298 -18.92 -0.77 -8.65
C HIS A 298 -17.86 -1.84 -8.90
N THR A 299 -16.76 -1.44 -9.53
CA THR A 299 -15.69 -2.35 -9.94
C THR A 299 -14.64 -2.55 -8.85
N THR A 300 -14.83 -1.94 -7.69
CA THR A 300 -13.94 -1.99 -6.53
C THR A 300 -12.51 -1.59 -6.92
N GLU A 301 -11.51 -2.39 -6.67
CA GLU A 301 -10.15 -2.15 -7.17
C GLU A 301 -9.77 -3.10 -8.32
N VAL A 302 -10.66 -4.06 -8.66
CA VAL A 302 -10.51 -4.97 -9.81
C VAL A 302 -10.30 -4.23 -11.12
N VAL A 303 -11.02 -3.09 -11.31
CA VAL A 303 -10.85 -2.22 -12.49
C VAL A 303 -10.75 -0.76 -12.03
N THR A 304 -9.58 -0.16 -12.27
CA THR A 304 -9.27 1.24 -11.99
C THR A 304 -8.79 1.95 -13.26
N ARG A 305 -8.33 3.20 -13.16
CA ARG A 305 -7.83 3.99 -14.31
C ARG A 305 -6.32 3.85 -14.49
N THR A 306 -5.78 2.65 -14.24
CA THR A 306 -4.36 2.30 -14.43
C THR A 306 -4.21 0.80 -14.53
N LEU A 307 -3.13 0.30 -15.15
CA LEU A 307 -2.65 -1.05 -14.89
C LEU A 307 -2.18 -1.09 -13.43
N HIS A 308 -2.88 -1.87 -12.62
CA HIS A 308 -2.50 -2.09 -11.23
C HIS A 308 -1.33 -3.07 -11.14
N ASN A 309 -0.55 -3.03 -10.08
CA ASN A 309 0.54 -3.98 -9.90
C ASN A 309 0.03 -5.40 -9.59
N VAL A 310 0.62 -6.39 -10.23
CA VAL A 310 0.42 -7.82 -9.94
C VAL A 310 1.24 -8.25 -8.72
N LEU A 311 2.33 -7.54 -8.44
CA LEU A 311 3.10 -7.63 -7.19
C LEU A 311 3.34 -6.23 -6.65
N THR A 312 2.78 -5.93 -5.48
CA THR A 312 3.02 -4.64 -4.85
C THR A 312 4.46 -4.53 -4.32
N LEU A 313 5.12 -3.40 -4.60
CA LEU A 313 6.54 -3.22 -4.27
C LEU A 313 6.81 -3.12 -2.76
N ARG A 314 5.81 -2.77 -1.95
CA ARG A 314 5.92 -2.86 -0.47
C ARG A 314 6.11 -4.30 0.01
N GLY A 315 5.53 -5.24 -0.71
CA GLY A 315 5.48 -6.66 -0.39
C GLY A 315 4.04 -7.13 -0.20
N ALA A 316 3.70 -8.22 -0.84
CA ALA A 316 2.48 -9.02 -0.68
C ALA A 316 2.68 -10.35 -1.39
N GLN A 317 1.70 -11.25 -1.31
CA GLN A 317 1.66 -12.40 -2.19
C GLN A 317 1.48 -11.96 -3.66
N VAL A 318 2.06 -12.72 -4.59
CA VAL A 318 1.91 -12.43 -6.02
C VAL A 318 0.47 -12.72 -6.45
N ARG A 319 -0.20 -11.73 -7.01
CA ARG A 319 -1.57 -11.79 -7.52
C ARG A 319 -1.64 -12.64 -8.80
N ASP A 320 -2.84 -13.09 -9.16
CA ASP A 320 -3.05 -13.91 -10.35
C ASP A 320 -3.61 -13.09 -11.52
N ALA A 321 -2.73 -12.64 -12.42
CA ALA A 321 -3.14 -11.84 -13.58
C ALA A 321 -4.09 -12.58 -14.52
N LEU A 322 -4.00 -13.93 -14.63
CA LEU A 322 -4.94 -14.73 -15.41
C LEU A 322 -6.33 -14.75 -14.78
N HIS A 323 -6.38 -15.01 -13.47
CA HIS A 323 -7.64 -14.98 -12.73
C HIS A 323 -8.26 -13.59 -12.78
N TRP A 324 -7.46 -12.55 -12.58
CA TRP A 324 -7.88 -11.15 -12.67
C TRP A 324 -8.56 -10.85 -14.01
N SER A 325 -7.92 -11.22 -15.13
CA SER A 325 -8.52 -11.05 -16.46
C SER A 325 -9.84 -11.79 -16.64
N LYS A 326 -9.98 -13.00 -16.05
CA LYS A 326 -11.22 -13.78 -16.09
C LYS A 326 -12.34 -13.17 -15.27
N VAL A 327 -12.05 -12.61 -14.10
CA VAL A 327 -13.04 -11.90 -13.27
C VAL A 327 -13.56 -10.67 -14.00
N ILE A 328 -12.66 -9.89 -14.63
CA ILE A 328 -13.08 -8.74 -15.44
C ILE A 328 -13.93 -9.18 -16.62
N ASP A 329 -13.57 -10.26 -17.30
CA ASP A 329 -14.38 -10.81 -18.41
C ASP A 329 -15.77 -11.24 -17.94
N ALA A 330 -15.87 -11.94 -16.80
CA ALA A 330 -17.14 -12.32 -16.20
C ALA A 330 -17.99 -11.08 -15.83
N THR A 331 -17.35 -10.03 -15.29
CA THR A 331 -17.99 -8.75 -15.00
C THR A 331 -18.53 -8.09 -16.27
N LEU A 332 -17.71 -8.05 -17.33
CA LEU A 332 -18.09 -7.52 -18.64
C LEU A 332 -19.28 -8.27 -19.24
N LEU A 333 -19.25 -9.60 -19.24
CA LEU A 333 -20.33 -10.43 -19.75
C LEU A 333 -21.64 -10.27 -18.96
N LYS A 334 -21.53 -10.16 -17.64
CA LYS A 334 -22.71 -10.05 -16.76
C LYS A 334 -23.38 -8.68 -16.83
N TRP A 335 -22.59 -7.59 -16.83
CA TRP A 335 -23.09 -6.23 -16.65
C TRP A 335 -22.58 -5.18 -17.65
N GLY A 336 -21.55 -5.45 -18.45
CA GLY A 336 -20.95 -4.47 -19.35
C GLY A 336 -21.95 -3.75 -20.26
N GLY A 337 -22.89 -4.50 -20.85
CA GLY A 337 -23.95 -3.91 -21.68
C GLY A 337 -25.14 -3.30 -20.92
N LYS A 338 -25.16 -3.38 -19.58
CA LYS A 338 -26.26 -2.91 -18.71
C LYS A 338 -25.85 -1.70 -17.86
N ALA A 339 -24.57 -1.58 -17.53
CA ALA A 339 -24.06 -0.51 -16.68
C ALA A 339 -23.93 0.78 -17.48
N GLU A 340 -24.58 1.84 -17.00
CA GLU A 340 -24.45 3.20 -17.58
C GLU A 340 -23.39 4.04 -16.87
N VAL A 341 -22.93 3.59 -15.68
CA VAL A 341 -21.82 4.18 -14.95
C VAL A 341 -21.02 3.09 -14.27
N ALA A 342 -19.69 3.17 -14.37
CA ALA A 342 -18.75 2.39 -13.58
C ALA A 342 -18.09 3.28 -12.52
N LEU A 343 -18.05 2.78 -11.29
CA LEU A 343 -17.46 3.37 -10.10
C LEU A 343 -16.30 2.49 -9.66
N ALA A 344 -15.27 3.06 -9.09
CA ALA A 344 -14.15 2.31 -8.53
C ALA A 344 -13.79 2.84 -7.15
N SER A 345 -13.02 2.05 -6.42
CA SER A 345 -12.49 2.41 -5.10
C SER A 345 -11.34 3.44 -5.17
N HIS A 346 -10.84 3.70 -6.40
CA HIS A 346 -9.86 4.74 -6.74
C HIS A 346 -10.29 5.50 -7.99
N HIS A 347 -9.69 6.67 -8.22
CA HIS A 347 -9.86 7.51 -9.41
C HIS A 347 -11.29 8.08 -9.57
N TRP A 348 -11.74 8.26 -10.79
CA TRP A 348 -12.99 8.89 -11.18
C TRP A 348 -13.88 7.93 -11.99
N PRO A 349 -15.21 8.14 -11.96
CA PRO A 349 -16.15 7.26 -12.66
C PRO A 349 -16.04 7.32 -14.18
N THR A 350 -16.64 6.32 -14.82
CA THR A 350 -16.86 6.24 -16.27
C THR A 350 -18.34 6.23 -16.55
N TRP A 351 -18.83 7.11 -17.41
CA TRP A 351 -20.22 7.20 -17.80
C TRP A 351 -20.43 6.77 -19.24
N GLY A 352 -21.58 6.12 -19.53
CA GLY A 352 -21.97 5.59 -20.83
C GLY A 352 -21.67 4.12 -20.96
N ALA A 353 -22.68 3.31 -21.35
CA ALA A 353 -22.54 1.86 -21.43
C ALA A 353 -21.40 1.41 -22.38
N GLY A 354 -21.21 2.12 -23.49
CA GLY A 354 -20.10 1.86 -24.41
C GLY A 354 -18.74 2.12 -23.77
N GLU A 355 -18.59 3.22 -23.06
CA GLU A 355 -17.34 3.59 -22.37
C GLU A 355 -17.03 2.66 -21.18
N VAL A 356 -18.07 2.22 -20.46
CA VAL A 356 -17.94 1.21 -19.39
C VAL A 356 -17.46 -0.11 -19.98
N SER A 357 -18.08 -0.58 -21.06
CA SER A 357 -17.65 -1.81 -21.76
C SER A 357 -16.23 -1.69 -22.31
N ALA A 358 -15.86 -0.53 -22.85
CA ALA A 358 -14.51 -0.28 -23.37
C ALA A 358 -13.46 -0.30 -22.26
N LEU A 359 -13.76 0.31 -21.08
CA LEU A 359 -12.89 0.29 -19.92
C LEU A 359 -12.67 -1.16 -19.43
N LEU A 360 -13.75 -1.92 -19.23
CA LEU A 360 -13.67 -3.31 -18.79
C LEU A 360 -12.87 -4.18 -19.79
N THR A 361 -13.14 -4.00 -21.11
CA THR A 361 -12.40 -4.71 -22.16
C THR A 361 -10.92 -4.40 -22.12
N SER A 362 -10.55 -3.13 -22.02
CA SER A 362 -9.15 -2.71 -21.97
C SER A 362 -8.43 -3.26 -20.75
N GLN A 363 -9.05 -3.21 -19.59
CA GLN A 363 -8.47 -3.72 -18.35
C GLN A 363 -8.34 -5.26 -18.37
N ARG A 364 -9.35 -5.98 -18.86
CA ARG A 364 -9.25 -7.43 -19.11
C ARG A 364 -8.07 -7.77 -20.00
N ASP A 365 -7.93 -7.04 -21.10
CA ASP A 365 -6.95 -7.33 -22.14
C ASP A 365 -5.53 -7.05 -21.67
N ILE A 366 -5.28 -5.99 -20.86
CA ILE A 366 -3.95 -5.70 -20.35
C ILE A 366 -3.46 -6.76 -19.35
N TYR A 367 -4.30 -7.21 -18.40
CA TYR A 367 -3.92 -8.30 -17.49
C TYR A 367 -3.71 -9.62 -18.24
N ARG A 368 -4.56 -9.90 -19.21
CA ARG A 368 -4.40 -11.08 -20.07
C ARG A 368 -3.12 -11.02 -20.87
N TYR A 369 -2.80 -9.87 -21.44
CA TYR A 369 -1.56 -9.67 -22.18
C TYR A 369 -0.32 -9.86 -21.30
N VAL A 370 -0.29 -9.26 -20.13
CA VAL A 370 0.82 -9.42 -19.17
C VAL A 370 1.05 -10.90 -18.85
N HIS A 371 -0.01 -11.63 -18.55
CA HIS A 371 0.06 -13.06 -18.27
C HIS A 371 0.56 -13.86 -19.47
N ASP A 372 -0.18 -13.80 -20.58
CA ASP A 372 0.06 -14.68 -21.72
C ASP A 372 1.39 -14.38 -22.41
N ARG A 373 1.78 -13.08 -22.47
CA ARG A 373 3.07 -12.68 -23.04
C ARG A 373 4.23 -13.13 -22.19
N THR A 374 4.12 -13.08 -20.87
CA THR A 374 5.15 -13.61 -19.96
C THR A 374 5.39 -15.08 -20.23
N LEU A 375 4.33 -15.90 -20.22
CA LEU A 375 4.47 -17.33 -20.43
C LEU A 375 4.93 -17.68 -21.85
N PHE A 376 4.49 -16.93 -22.86
CA PHE A 376 4.97 -17.11 -24.24
C PHE A 376 6.49 -16.92 -24.34
N LEU A 377 7.05 -15.91 -23.69
CA LEU A 377 8.50 -15.64 -23.69
C LEU A 377 9.24 -16.63 -22.81
N ALA A 378 8.74 -16.91 -21.61
CA ALA A 378 9.35 -17.87 -20.69
C ALA A 378 9.41 -19.29 -21.28
N ASN A 379 8.36 -19.73 -21.99
CA ASN A 379 8.35 -21.02 -22.73
C ASN A 379 9.33 -21.04 -23.93
N LYS A 380 9.91 -19.90 -24.30
CA LYS A 380 11.01 -19.80 -25.26
C LYS A 380 12.37 -19.63 -24.59
N GLY A 381 12.44 -19.73 -23.29
CA GLY A 381 13.68 -19.65 -22.50
C GLY A 381 14.04 -18.27 -22.01
N ALA A 382 13.17 -17.24 -22.17
CA ALA A 382 13.45 -15.92 -21.62
C ALA A 382 13.39 -15.93 -20.09
N THR A 383 14.40 -15.32 -19.49
CA THR A 383 14.51 -15.14 -18.03
C THR A 383 13.70 -13.94 -17.53
N LEU A 384 13.57 -13.83 -16.22
CA LEU A 384 12.90 -12.72 -15.51
C LEU A 384 13.31 -11.32 -16.04
N HIS A 385 14.58 -11.12 -16.33
CA HIS A 385 15.10 -9.83 -16.79
C HIS A 385 14.88 -9.60 -18.28
N GLU A 386 15.10 -10.64 -19.10
CA GLU A 386 14.97 -10.57 -20.56
C GLU A 386 13.53 -10.34 -21.02
N LEU A 387 12.55 -11.03 -20.42
CA LEU A 387 11.13 -10.87 -20.79
C LEU A 387 10.61 -9.46 -20.53
N ALA A 388 11.05 -8.81 -19.46
CA ALA A 388 10.62 -7.47 -19.08
C ALA A 388 11.17 -6.38 -20.03
N ASP A 389 12.38 -6.58 -20.58
CA ASP A 389 12.99 -5.69 -21.56
C ASP A 389 12.47 -5.94 -22.99
N ALA A 390 12.10 -7.19 -23.31
CA ALA A 390 11.57 -7.55 -24.62
C ALA A 390 10.17 -6.94 -24.92
N THR A 391 9.46 -6.45 -23.90
CA THR A 391 8.07 -5.99 -24.05
C THR A 391 7.78 -4.82 -23.12
N PRO A 392 8.24 -3.60 -23.48
CA PRO A 392 8.07 -2.43 -22.63
C PRO A 392 6.60 -1.95 -22.54
N GLU A 393 5.79 -2.19 -23.55
CA GLU A 393 4.38 -1.76 -23.64
C GLU A 393 3.52 -2.86 -24.30
N ALA A 394 2.23 -2.91 -23.98
CA ALA A 394 1.28 -3.75 -24.67
C ALA A 394 0.87 -3.09 -26.01
N PRO A 395 1.15 -3.69 -27.20
CA PRO A 395 1.02 -2.99 -28.48
C PRO A 395 -0.38 -2.44 -28.75
N GLY A 396 -1.44 -3.16 -28.38
CA GLY A 396 -2.82 -2.73 -28.59
C GLY A 396 -3.34 -1.74 -27.54
N GLN A 397 -2.58 -1.45 -26.48
CA GLN A 397 -2.99 -0.65 -25.32
C GLN A 397 -2.10 0.57 -25.08
N ALA A 398 -1.02 0.73 -25.84
CA ALA A 398 0.01 1.75 -25.59
C ALA A 398 -0.53 3.20 -25.54
N ALA A 399 -1.59 3.51 -26.28
CA ALA A 399 -2.24 4.81 -26.29
C ALA A 399 -3.41 4.94 -25.30
N ASN A 400 -3.80 3.86 -24.63
CA ASN A 400 -4.93 3.87 -23.68
C ASN A 400 -4.47 4.21 -22.29
N PHE A 401 -4.84 5.38 -21.78
CA PHE A 401 -4.41 5.86 -20.46
C PHE A 401 -4.87 4.94 -19.32
N SER A 402 -6.03 4.30 -19.40
CA SER A 402 -6.49 3.38 -18.35
C SER A 402 -5.69 2.07 -18.26
N ALA A 403 -4.96 1.71 -19.32
CA ALA A 403 -4.08 0.53 -19.35
C ALA A 403 -2.59 0.86 -19.13
N ARG A 404 -2.26 2.13 -18.91
CA ARG A 404 -0.87 2.53 -18.63
C ARG A 404 -0.48 2.26 -17.18
N GLY A 405 0.80 2.04 -16.95
CA GLY A 405 1.33 1.59 -15.68
C GLY A 405 1.66 2.71 -14.71
N TYR A 406 0.66 3.40 -14.17
CA TYR A 406 0.89 4.45 -13.18
C TYR A 406 1.16 3.89 -11.78
N TYR A 407 0.62 2.71 -11.46
CA TYR A 407 0.81 2.04 -10.18
C TYR A 407 1.54 0.69 -10.34
N GLY A 408 1.11 -0.14 -11.30
CA GLY A 408 1.91 -1.23 -11.85
C GLY A 408 2.85 -0.75 -12.96
N THR A 409 3.49 -1.67 -13.65
CA THR A 409 4.11 -1.49 -14.98
C THR A 409 4.09 -2.81 -15.71
N VAL A 410 4.01 -2.81 -17.05
CA VAL A 410 4.15 -4.05 -17.82
C VAL A 410 5.44 -4.78 -17.44
N ASN A 411 6.54 -4.04 -17.23
CA ASN A 411 7.84 -4.59 -16.86
C ASN A 411 7.80 -5.39 -15.55
N HIS A 412 7.35 -4.78 -14.44
CA HIS A 412 7.41 -5.51 -13.17
C HIS A 412 6.25 -6.50 -12.99
N ASP A 413 5.12 -6.28 -13.66
CA ASP A 413 4.00 -7.21 -13.64
C ASP A 413 4.32 -8.51 -14.41
N MET A 414 5.08 -8.43 -15.51
CA MET A 414 5.61 -9.62 -16.18
C MET A 414 6.60 -10.37 -15.26
N LYS A 415 7.45 -9.66 -14.51
CA LYS A 415 8.32 -10.28 -13.50
C LYS A 415 7.50 -10.96 -12.39
N ALA A 416 6.39 -10.36 -11.98
CA ALA A 416 5.49 -10.92 -10.99
C ALA A 416 4.82 -12.21 -11.50
N VAL A 417 4.32 -12.22 -12.73
CA VAL A 417 3.77 -13.43 -13.36
C VAL A 417 4.85 -14.52 -13.47
N TYR A 418 6.07 -14.16 -13.90
CA TYR A 418 7.19 -15.12 -13.93
C TYR A 418 7.44 -15.72 -12.54
N GLN A 419 7.53 -14.87 -11.51
CA GLN A 419 7.75 -15.31 -10.14
C GLN A 419 6.62 -16.25 -9.65
N ARG A 420 5.39 -16.02 -10.03
CA ARG A 420 4.25 -16.87 -9.66
C ARG A 420 4.38 -18.30 -10.20
N TYR A 421 4.91 -18.46 -11.43
CA TYR A 421 5.05 -19.77 -12.08
C TYR A 421 6.40 -20.45 -11.82
N PHE A 422 7.49 -19.68 -11.77
CA PHE A 422 8.86 -20.20 -11.75
C PHE A 422 9.62 -19.86 -10.46
N GLY A 423 9.06 -19.00 -9.59
CA GLY A 423 9.76 -18.52 -8.40
C GLY A 423 10.81 -17.45 -8.73
N TRP A 424 11.75 -17.26 -7.79
CA TRP A 424 12.76 -16.21 -7.85
C TRP A 424 13.97 -16.54 -8.76
N TRP A 425 14.17 -17.81 -9.08
CA TRP A 425 15.35 -18.29 -9.80
C TRP A 425 15.12 -18.29 -11.32
N ASP A 426 16.11 -17.80 -12.06
CA ASP A 426 16.06 -17.64 -13.51
C ASP A 426 16.42 -18.93 -14.31
N GLY A 427 16.69 -20.07 -13.61
CA GLY A 427 17.08 -21.33 -14.23
C GLY A 427 18.59 -21.45 -14.50
N ASN A 428 19.38 -20.38 -14.40
CA ASN A 428 20.82 -20.42 -14.61
C ASN A 428 21.58 -20.86 -13.34
N PRO A 429 22.34 -21.97 -13.34
CA PRO A 429 23.07 -22.41 -12.16
C PRO A 429 24.06 -21.38 -11.59
N ALA A 430 24.57 -20.44 -12.39
CA ALA A 430 25.47 -19.39 -11.93
C ALA A 430 24.76 -18.42 -10.94
N ASN A 431 23.43 -18.27 -11.04
CA ASN A 431 22.62 -17.42 -10.21
C ASN A 431 21.88 -18.18 -9.09
N PHE A 432 22.13 -19.49 -8.93
CA PHE A 432 21.49 -20.30 -7.90
C PHE A 432 21.96 -19.96 -6.48
N ASN A 433 23.27 -19.75 -6.31
CA ASN A 433 23.88 -19.43 -5.01
C ASN A 433 24.87 -18.26 -5.15
N PRO A 434 24.41 -17.05 -5.46
CA PRO A 434 25.28 -15.89 -5.61
C PRO A 434 25.86 -15.47 -4.27
N LEU A 435 27.02 -14.82 -4.29
CA LEU A 435 27.57 -14.17 -3.10
C LEU A 435 26.62 -13.04 -2.63
N ALA A 436 26.54 -12.85 -1.32
CA ALA A 436 25.86 -11.70 -0.76
C ALA A 436 26.42 -10.37 -1.33
N PRO A 437 25.60 -9.31 -1.48
CA PRO A 437 26.04 -8.05 -2.07
C PRO A 437 27.32 -7.49 -1.45
N GLU A 438 27.45 -7.50 -0.12
CA GLU A 438 28.62 -7.04 0.62
C GLU A 438 29.89 -7.88 0.35
N GLN A 439 29.72 -9.16 0.02
CA GLN A 439 30.85 -10.06 -0.32
C GLN A 439 31.26 -9.92 -1.79
N SER A 440 30.29 -9.69 -2.69
CA SER A 440 30.54 -9.62 -4.13
C SER A 440 31.04 -8.24 -4.56
N ALA A 441 30.54 -7.16 -3.95
CA ALA A 441 30.84 -5.81 -4.35
C ALA A 441 32.33 -5.45 -4.32
N PRO A 442 33.11 -5.77 -3.28
CA PRO A 442 34.56 -5.52 -3.30
C PRO A 442 35.30 -6.26 -4.43
N LYS A 443 34.82 -7.45 -4.83
CA LYS A 443 35.40 -8.22 -5.93
C LYS A 443 35.14 -7.52 -7.28
N TYR A 444 33.96 -6.99 -7.49
CA TYR A 444 33.64 -6.18 -8.69
C TYR A 444 34.48 -4.91 -8.76
N VAL A 445 34.66 -4.20 -7.62
CA VAL A 445 35.56 -3.03 -7.55
C VAL A 445 36.98 -3.38 -7.94
N ALA A 446 37.52 -4.49 -7.40
CA ALA A 446 38.87 -4.97 -7.76
C ALA A 446 38.97 -5.35 -9.25
N LEU A 447 37.97 -6.08 -9.78
CA LEU A 447 37.90 -6.45 -11.21
C LEU A 447 37.87 -5.22 -12.13
N ALA A 448 37.19 -4.16 -11.75
CA ALA A 448 37.15 -2.89 -12.48
C ALA A 448 38.49 -2.13 -12.43
N GLY A 449 39.44 -2.58 -11.65
CA GLY A 449 40.73 -1.92 -11.47
C GLY A 449 40.74 -0.82 -10.40
N GLY A 450 39.81 -0.90 -9.46
CA GLY A 450 39.71 -0.03 -8.27
C GLY A 450 38.50 0.91 -8.27
N ALA A 451 38.29 1.51 -7.12
CA ALA A 451 37.12 2.36 -6.85
C ALA A 451 37.03 3.55 -7.81
N ASP A 452 38.14 4.24 -8.08
CA ASP A 452 38.17 5.43 -8.94
C ASP A 452 37.79 5.09 -10.38
N LYS A 453 38.22 3.95 -10.90
CA LYS A 453 37.86 3.51 -12.25
C LYS A 453 36.39 3.13 -12.34
N LEU A 454 35.87 2.44 -11.33
CA LEU A 454 34.43 2.09 -11.30
C LEU A 454 33.54 3.33 -11.16
N LEU A 455 33.96 4.30 -10.33
CA LEU A 455 33.27 5.60 -10.21
C LEU A 455 33.26 6.34 -11.56
N ALA A 456 34.42 6.43 -12.22
CA ALA A 456 34.54 7.09 -13.52
C ALA A 456 33.68 6.40 -14.60
N ALA A 457 33.60 5.06 -14.60
CA ALA A 457 32.73 4.31 -15.51
C ALA A 457 31.24 4.61 -15.25
N GLY A 458 30.80 4.64 -13.98
CA GLY A 458 29.43 5.00 -13.61
C GLY A 458 29.08 6.44 -13.99
N GLN A 459 30.00 7.40 -13.79
CA GLN A 459 29.82 8.80 -14.21
C GLN A 459 29.76 8.94 -15.73
N ALA A 460 30.55 8.17 -16.47
CA ALA A 460 30.50 8.14 -17.94
C ALA A 460 29.15 7.58 -18.43
N ALA A 461 28.61 6.54 -17.80
CA ALA A 461 27.29 6.00 -18.10
C ALA A 461 26.17 7.04 -17.81
N ILE A 462 26.24 7.78 -16.71
CA ILE A 462 25.30 8.89 -16.42
C ILE A 462 25.36 9.94 -17.54
N LYS A 463 26.57 10.35 -17.92
CA LYS A 463 26.77 11.34 -19.00
C LYS A 463 26.22 10.85 -20.34
N ALA A 464 26.27 9.55 -20.61
CA ALA A 464 25.72 8.93 -21.80
C ALA A 464 24.20 8.74 -21.77
N GLY A 465 23.55 9.00 -20.62
CA GLY A 465 22.12 8.73 -20.42
C GLY A 465 21.78 7.26 -20.11
N ASP A 466 22.77 6.41 -19.91
CA ASP A 466 22.60 4.99 -19.55
C ASP A 466 22.51 4.83 -18.02
N TYR A 467 21.39 5.31 -17.47
CA TYR A 467 21.19 5.38 -16.02
C TYR A 467 21.00 4.00 -15.38
N ARG A 468 20.48 3.01 -16.10
CA ARG A 468 20.33 1.64 -15.58
C ARG A 468 21.69 1.02 -15.35
N TRP A 469 22.58 1.13 -16.34
CA TRP A 469 23.95 0.66 -16.22
C TRP A 469 24.74 1.42 -15.16
N ALA A 470 24.58 2.74 -15.11
CA ALA A 470 25.17 3.55 -14.05
C ALA A 470 24.74 3.07 -12.66
N ALA A 471 23.44 2.78 -12.46
CA ALA A 471 22.91 2.30 -11.20
C ALA A 471 23.51 0.94 -10.81
N GLU A 472 23.67 -0.01 -11.76
CA GLU A 472 24.29 -1.30 -11.50
C GLU A 472 25.75 -1.18 -11.06
N LEU A 473 26.54 -0.38 -11.77
CA LEU A 473 27.96 -0.16 -11.46
C LEU A 473 28.15 0.53 -10.11
N LEU A 474 27.46 1.64 -9.91
CA LEU A 474 27.61 2.48 -8.72
C LEU A 474 27.04 1.82 -7.46
N ASN A 475 26.01 0.99 -7.59
CA ASN A 475 25.52 0.18 -6.49
C ASN A 475 26.61 -0.78 -5.97
N LYS A 476 27.43 -1.40 -6.86
CA LYS A 476 28.57 -2.21 -6.43
C LYS A 476 29.60 -1.39 -5.67
N LEU A 477 29.87 -0.15 -6.11
CA LEU A 477 30.81 0.73 -5.41
C LEU A 477 30.29 1.17 -4.03
N VAL A 478 29.02 1.53 -3.93
CA VAL A 478 28.38 1.92 -2.66
C VAL A 478 28.37 0.77 -1.66
N PHE A 479 28.09 -0.47 -2.11
CA PHE A 479 28.13 -1.64 -1.23
C PHE A 479 29.56 -2.06 -0.83
N ALA A 480 30.56 -1.78 -1.66
CA ALA A 480 31.97 -2.01 -1.31
C ALA A 480 32.54 -0.92 -0.39
N GLN A 481 32.07 0.32 -0.53
CA GLN A 481 32.54 1.52 0.18
C GLN A 481 31.37 2.39 0.58
N PRO A 482 30.58 2.02 1.62
CA PRO A 482 29.34 2.73 1.98
C PRO A 482 29.56 4.18 2.38
N ASP A 483 30.75 4.55 2.85
CA ASP A 483 31.11 5.92 3.22
C ASP A 483 31.66 6.76 2.06
N ASN A 484 31.79 6.21 0.86
CA ASN A 484 32.25 6.92 -0.33
C ASN A 484 31.19 7.90 -0.84
N GLN A 485 31.32 9.17 -0.43
CA GLN A 485 30.34 10.22 -0.74
C GLN A 485 30.22 10.48 -2.25
N ALA A 486 31.32 10.36 -3.00
CA ALA A 486 31.30 10.54 -4.45
C ALA A 486 30.50 9.43 -5.15
N ALA A 487 30.66 8.17 -4.69
CA ALA A 487 29.88 7.04 -5.20
C ALA A 487 28.39 7.18 -4.86
N ARG A 488 28.07 7.57 -3.60
CA ARG A 488 26.68 7.83 -3.17
C ARG A 488 26.03 8.96 -3.96
N ALA A 489 26.73 10.05 -4.19
CA ALA A 489 26.24 11.17 -4.98
C ALA A 489 25.97 10.78 -6.43
N ALA A 490 26.91 10.04 -7.05
CA ALA A 490 26.75 9.56 -8.43
C ALA A 490 25.58 8.57 -8.57
N LEU A 491 25.41 7.62 -7.63
CA LEU A 491 24.28 6.70 -7.64
C LEU A 491 22.96 7.43 -7.43
N ALA A 492 22.93 8.42 -6.54
CA ALA A 492 21.74 9.26 -6.32
C ALA A 492 21.36 10.04 -7.59
N SER A 493 22.36 10.56 -8.33
CA SER A 493 22.15 11.22 -9.63
C SER A 493 21.52 10.27 -10.66
N ALA A 494 22.00 9.05 -10.78
CA ALA A 494 21.39 8.03 -11.66
C ALA A 494 19.93 7.73 -11.24
N TYR A 495 19.66 7.60 -9.95
CA TYR A 495 18.31 7.37 -9.42
C TYR A 495 17.36 8.56 -9.66
N ASP A 496 17.83 9.82 -9.57
CA ASP A 496 17.03 10.99 -9.92
C ASP A 496 16.52 10.89 -11.36
N GLN A 497 17.42 10.59 -12.32
CA GLN A 497 17.04 10.50 -13.72
C GLN A 497 16.08 9.34 -14.00
N LEU A 498 16.31 8.17 -13.39
CA LEU A 498 15.38 7.04 -13.49
C LEU A 498 14.01 7.36 -12.87
N GLY A 499 13.99 8.08 -11.77
CA GLY A 499 12.76 8.55 -11.14
C GLY A 499 12.01 9.58 -12.00
N TYR A 500 12.72 10.49 -12.65
CA TYR A 500 12.09 11.48 -13.54
C TYR A 500 11.49 10.86 -14.79
N GLN A 501 12.11 9.81 -15.33
CA GLN A 501 11.60 9.07 -16.48
C GLN A 501 10.47 8.11 -16.15
N ALA A 502 10.33 7.69 -14.89
CA ALA A 502 9.35 6.70 -14.49
C ALA A 502 7.91 7.19 -14.68
N GLU A 503 7.11 6.43 -15.43
CA GLU A 503 5.67 6.65 -15.59
C GLU A 503 4.89 6.14 -14.34
N SER A 504 5.36 5.07 -13.71
CA SER A 504 4.79 4.57 -12.46
C SER A 504 5.17 5.49 -11.29
N GLY A 505 4.15 5.96 -10.55
CA GLY A 505 4.35 6.71 -9.32
C GLY A 505 5.15 5.92 -8.30
N ALA A 506 4.87 4.63 -8.17
CA ALA A 506 5.60 3.74 -7.26
C ALA A 506 7.08 3.60 -7.64
N TRP A 507 7.40 3.42 -8.92
CA TRP A 507 8.80 3.36 -9.38
C TRP A 507 9.53 4.68 -9.17
N ARG A 508 8.89 5.79 -9.56
CA ARG A 508 9.41 7.13 -9.31
C ARG A 508 9.77 7.33 -7.85
N ASN A 509 8.83 7.02 -6.98
CA ASN A 509 9.00 7.21 -5.55
C ASN A 509 10.13 6.34 -4.98
N TYR A 510 10.28 5.09 -5.42
CA TYR A 510 11.40 4.23 -5.03
C TYR A 510 12.76 4.79 -5.43
N TYR A 511 12.91 5.22 -6.69
CA TYR A 511 14.16 5.80 -7.15
C TYR A 511 14.51 7.08 -6.39
N LEU A 512 13.57 8.02 -6.28
CA LEU A 512 13.81 9.29 -5.61
C LEU A 512 14.03 9.11 -4.09
N ALA A 513 13.31 8.20 -3.44
CA ALA A 513 13.54 7.86 -2.04
C ALA A 513 14.93 7.21 -1.83
N GLY A 514 15.36 6.37 -2.76
CA GLY A 514 16.70 5.82 -2.80
C GLY A 514 17.76 6.91 -2.92
N ALA A 515 17.58 7.86 -3.85
CA ALA A 515 18.47 9.00 -4.02
C ALA A 515 18.54 9.87 -2.75
N ALA A 516 17.39 10.17 -2.12
CA ALA A 516 17.32 10.91 -0.88
C ALA A 516 18.08 10.21 0.25
N THR A 517 17.93 8.90 0.38
CA THR A 517 18.65 8.09 1.38
C THR A 517 20.17 8.10 1.15
N LEU A 518 20.62 7.99 -0.10
CA LEU A 518 22.05 8.08 -0.46
C LEU A 518 22.64 9.43 -0.10
N ARG A 519 21.88 10.52 -0.18
CA ARG A 519 22.27 11.88 0.22
C ARG A 519 22.24 12.10 1.74
N GLY A 520 21.85 11.11 2.53
CA GLY A 520 21.81 11.19 3.99
C GLY A 520 20.55 11.83 4.56
N ASN A 521 19.49 11.99 3.76
CA ASN A 521 18.19 12.44 4.28
C ASN A 521 17.63 11.41 5.25
N ALA A 522 17.56 11.81 6.53
CA ALA A 522 17.09 10.92 7.58
C ALA A 522 15.58 10.65 7.43
N ILE A 523 15.20 9.37 7.59
CA ILE A 523 13.80 8.92 7.59
C ILE A 523 13.11 9.19 8.94
N SER A 524 13.67 10.12 9.73
CA SER A 524 13.37 10.27 11.15
C SER A 524 11.97 10.77 11.50
N ASN A 525 11.15 11.22 10.53
CA ASN A 525 9.90 11.91 10.83
C ASN A 525 8.68 11.38 10.06
N VAL A 526 8.71 10.14 9.58
CA VAL A 526 7.52 9.57 8.95
C VAL A 526 6.53 9.17 10.05
N THR A 527 5.43 9.90 10.12
CA THR A 527 4.31 9.52 10.97
C THR A 527 3.70 8.24 10.40
N SER A 528 3.85 7.13 11.11
CA SER A 528 3.06 5.94 10.85
C SER A 528 1.61 6.20 11.25
N ASN A 529 0.67 5.62 10.52
CA ASN A 529 -0.72 5.57 10.95
C ASN A 529 -0.81 4.83 12.29
N GLY A 530 -1.57 5.38 13.23
CA GLY A 530 -1.88 4.69 14.47
C GLY A 530 -2.94 3.62 14.21
N GLN A 531 -2.69 2.40 14.66
CA GLN A 531 -3.75 1.39 14.70
C GLN A 531 -4.65 1.64 15.91
N SER A 532 -5.96 1.63 15.69
CA SER A 532 -6.92 1.74 16.78
C SER A 532 -6.94 0.46 17.64
N ARG A 533 -7.51 0.57 18.84
CA ARG A 533 -7.75 -0.62 19.67
C ARG A 533 -8.65 -1.63 18.92
N SER A 534 -9.66 -1.18 18.21
CA SER A 534 -10.55 -2.07 17.46
C SER A 534 -9.79 -2.91 16.43
N PHE A 535 -8.81 -2.31 15.73
CA PHE A 535 -7.96 -3.03 14.78
C PHE A 535 -7.08 -4.09 15.49
N ILE A 536 -6.38 -3.70 16.57
CA ILE A 536 -5.50 -4.62 17.30
C ILE A 536 -6.30 -5.78 17.91
N SER A 537 -7.46 -5.50 18.49
CA SER A 537 -8.31 -6.54 19.10
C SER A 537 -8.91 -7.51 18.06
N ALA A 538 -9.02 -7.09 16.81
CA ALA A 538 -9.49 -7.92 15.71
C ALA A 538 -8.42 -8.90 15.18
N ILE A 539 -7.13 -8.66 15.43
CA ILE A 539 -6.07 -9.59 15.03
C ILE A 539 -6.27 -10.92 15.74
N PRO A 540 -6.45 -12.05 15.02
CA PRO A 540 -6.60 -13.35 15.65
C PRO A 540 -5.42 -13.68 16.57
N THR A 541 -5.70 -14.31 17.71
CA THR A 541 -4.65 -14.74 18.65
C THR A 541 -3.59 -15.64 17.99
N SER A 542 -4.00 -16.45 17.00
CA SER A 542 -3.08 -17.27 16.21
C SER A 542 -2.09 -16.40 15.41
N VAL A 543 -2.59 -15.40 14.70
CA VAL A 543 -1.75 -14.48 13.91
C VAL A 543 -0.77 -13.70 14.80
N PHE A 544 -1.20 -13.32 16.00
CA PHE A 544 -0.33 -12.68 16.98
C PHE A 544 0.85 -13.57 17.40
N PHE A 545 0.57 -14.81 17.82
CA PHE A 545 1.64 -15.71 18.28
C PHE A 545 2.51 -16.22 17.12
N ASP A 546 1.95 -16.41 15.93
CA ASP A 546 2.76 -16.70 14.73
C ASP A 546 3.69 -15.53 14.38
N ALA A 547 3.22 -14.30 14.51
CA ALA A 547 4.06 -13.12 14.32
C ALA A 547 5.15 -12.98 15.40
N LEU A 548 4.83 -13.33 16.66
CA LEU A 548 5.83 -13.39 17.73
C LEU A 548 6.91 -14.41 17.40
N ALA A 549 6.52 -15.60 16.95
CA ALA A 549 7.45 -16.68 16.57
C ALA A 549 8.43 -16.27 15.46
N THR A 550 8.02 -15.39 14.53
CA THR A 550 8.96 -14.86 13.49
C THR A 550 10.10 -14.03 14.08
N ARG A 551 10.00 -13.62 15.34
CA ARG A 551 11.00 -12.79 16.04
C ARG A 551 11.94 -13.59 16.94
N PHE A 552 11.75 -14.91 17.05
CA PHE A 552 12.56 -15.76 17.90
C PHE A 552 14.01 -15.82 17.41
N ASP A 553 14.97 -15.46 18.27
CA ASP A 553 16.40 -15.54 17.96
C ASP A 553 16.87 -17.02 18.03
N ALA A 554 16.75 -17.72 16.92
CA ALA A 554 17.06 -19.13 16.80
C ALA A 554 18.50 -19.48 17.22
N ALA A 555 19.46 -18.59 16.98
CA ALA A 555 20.88 -18.83 17.30
C ALA A 555 21.10 -18.81 18.82
N LYS A 556 20.53 -17.82 19.52
CA LYS A 556 20.60 -17.73 20.97
C LYS A 556 19.69 -18.75 21.66
N GLY A 557 18.57 -19.09 21.03
CA GLY A 557 17.59 -20.04 21.53
C GLY A 557 17.88 -21.50 21.21
N ALA A 558 18.96 -21.82 20.49
CA ALA A 558 19.25 -23.17 19.98
C ALA A 558 19.29 -24.28 21.07
N ALA A 559 19.74 -23.94 22.28
CA ALA A 559 19.80 -24.88 23.41
C ALA A 559 18.55 -24.86 24.30
N LEU A 560 17.62 -23.92 24.07
CA LEU A 560 16.41 -23.80 24.85
C LEU A 560 15.42 -24.91 24.44
N SER A 561 14.82 -25.56 25.45
CA SER A 561 13.73 -26.50 25.24
C SER A 561 12.69 -26.35 26.34
N GLY A 562 11.43 -26.49 26.01
CA GLY A 562 10.34 -26.36 26.96
C GLY A 562 9.01 -26.03 26.32
N THR A 563 7.99 -25.86 27.17
CA THR A 563 6.66 -25.45 26.74
C THR A 563 6.17 -24.30 27.61
N PHE A 564 5.81 -23.18 26.99
CA PHE A 564 5.23 -22.02 27.65
C PHE A 564 3.73 -21.96 27.33
N GLN A 565 2.90 -22.10 28.36
CA GLN A 565 1.46 -22.12 28.22
C GLN A 565 0.90 -20.71 28.45
N PHE A 566 0.14 -20.19 27.50
CA PHE A 566 -0.66 -18.98 27.65
C PHE A 566 -2.12 -19.34 27.88
N VAL A 567 -2.76 -18.67 28.84
CA VAL A 567 -4.18 -18.78 29.14
C VAL A 567 -4.78 -17.39 29.09
N LEU A 568 -5.78 -17.19 28.23
CA LEU A 568 -6.49 -15.92 28.01
C LEU A 568 -7.95 -16.08 28.45
N PRO A 569 -8.27 -15.81 29.74
CA PRO A 569 -9.56 -16.16 30.31
C PRO A 569 -10.75 -15.40 29.70
N ASP A 570 -10.57 -14.15 29.38
CA ASP A 570 -11.62 -13.28 28.80
C ASP A 570 -12.05 -13.71 27.39
N SER A 571 -11.13 -14.20 26.57
CA SER A 571 -11.41 -14.77 25.23
C SER A 571 -11.61 -16.28 25.25
N LYS A 572 -11.35 -16.97 26.40
CA LYS A 572 -11.38 -18.43 26.55
C LYS A 572 -10.41 -19.18 25.65
N GLU A 573 -9.30 -18.55 25.33
CA GLU A 573 -8.27 -19.10 24.45
C GLU A 573 -7.08 -19.63 25.24
N THR A 574 -6.42 -20.64 24.68
CA THR A 574 -5.16 -21.19 25.21
C THR A 574 -4.17 -21.38 24.07
N VAL A 575 -2.91 -21.09 24.35
CA VAL A 575 -1.82 -21.29 23.38
C VAL A 575 -0.65 -21.94 24.09
N ALA A 576 -0.19 -23.10 23.62
CA ALA A 576 1.02 -23.75 24.11
C ALA A 576 2.17 -23.51 23.11
N ILE A 577 3.19 -22.77 23.50
CA ILE A 577 4.37 -22.52 22.66
C ILE A 577 5.42 -23.58 23.01
N VAL A 578 5.67 -24.49 22.07
CA VAL A 578 6.68 -25.54 22.20
C VAL A 578 7.99 -25.04 21.61
N VAL A 579 9.03 -24.99 22.41
CA VAL A 579 10.36 -24.50 22.01
C VAL A 579 11.35 -25.67 22.00
N GLY A 580 12.15 -25.76 20.96
CA GLY A 580 13.22 -26.77 20.85
C GLY A 580 13.90 -26.73 19.47
N GLY A 581 15.20 -27.08 19.44
CA GLY A 581 15.94 -27.11 18.19
C GLY A 581 16.07 -25.77 17.46
N GLY A 582 16.00 -24.64 18.18
CA GLY A 582 16.10 -23.31 17.60
C GLY A 582 14.81 -22.80 16.95
N VAL A 583 13.68 -23.44 17.20
CA VAL A 583 12.36 -23.02 16.71
C VAL A 583 11.35 -22.99 17.84
N GLU A 584 10.28 -22.22 17.63
CA GLU A 584 9.10 -22.27 18.48
C GLU A 584 7.85 -22.53 17.63
N VAL A 585 6.95 -23.32 18.19
CA VAL A 585 5.73 -23.77 17.51
C VAL A 585 4.53 -23.45 18.39
N PRO A 586 3.75 -22.41 18.08
CA PRO A 586 2.48 -22.15 18.76
C PRO A 586 1.45 -23.25 18.44
N ARG A 587 0.75 -23.72 19.46
CA ARG A 587 -0.34 -24.71 19.38
C ARG A 587 -1.59 -24.13 20.00
N TYR A 588 -2.58 -23.89 19.21
CA TYR A 588 -3.81 -23.19 19.58
C TYR A 588 -4.87 -24.16 20.13
N GLY A 589 -5.60 -23.73 21.16
CA GLY A 589 -6.61 -24.56 21.82
C GLY A 589 -6.04 -25.76 22.59
N VAL A 590 -4.73 -25.81 22.81
CA VAL A 590 -4.04 -26.92 23.47
C VAL A 590 -3.62 -26.51 24.87
N THR A 591 -3.84 -27.39 25.84
CA THR A 591 -3.29 -27.27 27.19
C THR A 591 -2.18 -28.30 27.38
N ALA A 592 -0.97 -27.81 27.66
CA ALA A 592 0.19 -28.68 27.89
C ALA A 592 0.06 -29.42 29.24
N ALA A 593 0.39 -30.71 29.27
CA ALA A 593 0.29 -31.52 30.48
C ALA A 593 1.31 -31.10 31.55
N ALA A 594 2.51 -30.65 31.13
CA ALA A 594 3.58 -30.25 32.06
C ALA A 594 4.32 -29.03 31.44
N PRO A 595 3.72 -27.83 31.46
CA PRO A 595 4.39 -26.66 30.94
C PRO A 595 5.56 -26.22 31.82
N THR A 596 6.62 -25.69 31.23
CA THR A 596 7.74 -25.06 31.94
C THR A 596 7.25 -23.87 32.76
N ALA A 597 6.38 -23.07 32.17
CA ALA A 597 5.66 -21.98 32.83
C ALA A 597 4.29 -21.80 32.21
N THR A 598 3.32 -21.36 33.02
CA THR A 598 1.98 -20.94 32.58
C THR A 598 1.83 -19.44 32.79
N VAL A 599 1.46 -18.73 31.76
CA VAL A 599 1.23 -17.27 31.75
C VAL A 599 -0.26 -17.02 31.59
N THR A 600 -0.87 -16.43 32.60
CA THR A 600 -2.30 -16.07 32.60
C THR A 600 -2.41 -14.53 32.47
N LEU A 601 -3.09 -14.06 31.44
CA LEU A 601 -3.42 -12.66 31.23
C LEU A 601 -4.67 -12.57 30.37
N ASP A 602 -5.40 -11.46 30.48
CA ASP A 602 -6.52 -11.19 29.57
C ASP A 602 -6.04 -10.84 28.17
N ARG A 603 -6.79 -11.19 27.14
CA ARG A 603 -6.53 -10.79 25.75
C ARG A 603 -6.44 -9.26 25.64
N LYS A 604 -7.30 -8.53 26.36
CA LYS A 604 -7.24 -7.08 26.45
C LYS A 604 -5.88 -6.56 26.95
N THR A 605 -5.27 -7.25 27.93
CA THR A 605 -3.94 -6.91 28.46
C THR A 605 -2.86 -7.11 27.40
N LEU A 606 -3.00 -8.16 26.58
CA LEU A 606 -2.12 -8.39 25.43
C LEU A 606 -2.25 -7.27 24.40
N ASP A 607 -3.47 -6.83 24.09
CA ASP A 607 -3.74 -5.70 23.18
C ASP A 607 -3.10 -4.40 23.71
N ASP A 608 -3.15 -4.14 25.04
CA ASP A 608 -2.51 -2.97 25.66
C ASP A 608 -0.98 -2.98 25.48
N VAL A 609 -0.36 -4.16 25.54
CA VAL A 609 1.08 -4.32 25.28
C VAL A 609 1.38 -4.03 23.79
N MET A 610 0.57 -4.56 22.88
CA MET A 610 0.72 -4.31 21.43
C MET A 610 0.59 -2.84 21.08
N LEU A 611 -0.34 -2.13 21.69
CA LEU A 611 -0.55 -0.69 21.51
C LEU A 611 0.55 0.16 22.20
N GLY A 612 1.49 -0.45 22.93
CA GLY A 612 2.47 0.27 23.72
C GLY A 612 1.90 1.03 24.91
N GLN A 613 0.63 0.78 25.27
CA GLN A 613 -0.09 1.42 26.38
C GLN A 613 0.26 0.82 27.73
N ALA A 614 0.83 -0.38 27.73
CA ALA A 614 1.29 -1.06 28.92
C ALA A 614 2.66 -1.71 28.70
N GLN A 615 3.46 -1.74 29.78
CA GLN A 615 4.78 -2.38 29.76
C GLN A 615 4.73 -3.69 30.54
N PHE A 616 5.29 -4.76 29.96
CA PHE A 616 5.26 -6.10 30.52
C PHE A 616 5.72 -6.17 32.00
N PRO A 617 6.83 -5.50 32.42
CA PRO A 617 7.25 -5.50 33.82
C PRO A 617 6.22 -4.87 34.78
N ALA A 618 5.56 -3.78 34.35
CA ALA A 618 4.53 -3.13 35.16
C ALA A 618 3.27 -4.00 35.31
N LEU A 619 2.89 -4.72 34.26
CA LEU A 619 1.76 -5.67 34.27
C LEU A 619 2.02 -6.87 35.20
N MET A 620 3.26 -7.34 35.25
CA MET A 620 3.66 -8.38 36.21
C MET A 620 3.61 -7.88 37.65
N GLN A 621 3.99 -6.64 37.88
CA GLN A 621 3.98 -6.01 39.22
C GLN A 621 2.57 -5.78 39.74
N SER A 622 1.65 -5.41 38.87
CA SER A 622 0.23 -5.18 39.18
C SER A 622 -0.57 -6.50 39.35
N GLY A 623 0.00 -7.64 38.95
CA GLY A 623 -0.71 -8.91 38.90
C GLY A 623 -1.62 -9.11 37.70
N ALA A 624 -1.63 -8.19 36.75
CA ALA A 624 -2.36 -8.31 35.47
C ALA A 624 -1.78 -9.43 34.59
N ILE A 625 -0.51 -9.76 34.78
CA ILE A 625 0.13 -10.97 34.24
C ILE A 625 0.57 -11.84 35.37
N LYS A 626 0.05 -13.07 35.43
CA LYS A 626 0.44 -14.08 36.40
C LYS A 626 1.28 -15.15 35.71
N ILE A 627 2.39 -15.52 36.33
CA ILE A 627 3.28 -16.59 35.85
C ILE A 627 3.41 -17.64 36.93
N ASP A 628 2.94 -18.85 36.63
CA ASP A 628 3.06 -20.03 37.43
C ASP A 628 4.12 -20.97 36.80
N GLY A 629 4.96 -21.64 37.63
CA GLY A 629 6.06 -22.49 37.19
C GLY A 629 7.41 -21.76 37.12
N ASP A 630 8.27 -22.10 36.16
CA ASP A 630 9.61 -21.52 36.05
C ASP A 630 9.57 -20.12 35.38
N ARG A 631 9.44 -19.12 36.24
CA ARG A 631 9.40 -17.72 35.85
C ARG A 631 10.70 -17.26 35.15
N MET A 632 11.85 -17.80 35.59
CA MET A 632 13.14 -17.39 35.01
C MET A 632 13.32 -17.97 33.62
N ALA A 633 12.91 -19.20 33.39
CA ALA A 633 12.89 -19.81 32.06
C ALA A 633 11.95 -19.01 31.10
N PHE A 634 10.77 -18.60 31.60
CA PHE A 634 9.86 -17.76 30.80
C PHE A 634 10.49 -16.41 30.43
N LEU A 635 11.08 -15.70 31.38
CA LEU A 635 11.74 -14.41 31.10
C LEU A 635 12.92 -14.56 30.15
N GLY A 636 13.68 -15.65 30.27
CA GLY A 636 14.77 -16.01 29.34
C GLY A 636 14.26 -16.26 27.92
N TRP A 637 13.17 -17.00 27.77
CA TRP A 637 12.51 -17.21 26.50
C TRP A 637 11.97 -15.91 25.90
N PHE A 638 11.26 -15.10 26.68
CA PHE A 638 10.69 -13.84 26.21
C PHE A 638 11.77 -12.85 25.72
N ALA A 639 12.93 -12.84 26.35
CA ALA A 639 14.07 -12.00 25.95
C ALA A 639 14.69 -12.41 24.59
N LEU A 640 14.34 -13.58 24.04
CA LEU A 640 14.77 -14.04 22.72
C LEU A 640 13.93 -13.48 21.57
N HIS A 641 13.00 -12.56 21.87
CA HIS A 641 12.14 -11.89 20.85
C HIS A 641 12.50 -10.40 20.74
N PRO A 642 13.65 -10.05 20.18
CA PRO A 642 14.02 -8.65 20.03
C PRO A 642 13.01 -7.92 19.13
N PRO A 643 12.76 -6.62 19.36
CA PRO A 643 11.94 -5.83 18.46
C PRO A 643 12.60 -5.79 17.08
N ALA A 644 11.79 -5.86 16.02
CA ALA A 644 12.29 -5.64 14.67
C ALA A 644 12.72 -4.17 14.52
N ASP A 645 13.80 -3.91 13.77
CA ASP A 645 14.21 -2.53 13.45
C ASP A 645 13.50 -2.06 12.17
N PRO A 646 12.57 -1.09 12.25
CA PRO A 646 11.88 -0.56 11.07
C PRO A 646 12.76 0.38 10.23
N ARG A 647 14.01 0.64 10.65
CA ARG A 647 14.93 1.59 10.02
C ARG A 647 16.04 0.92 9.24
N PHE A 648 15.93 -0.39 8.96
CA PHE A 648 16.96 -1.09 8.19
C PHE A 648 17.22 -0.41 6.84
N ASN A 649 18.46 -0.53 6.38
CA ASN A 649 18.89 0.06 5.13
C ASN A 649 18.27 -0.64 3.92
N VAL A 650 18.04 0.11 2.82
CA VAL A 650 17.51 -0.41 1.54
C VAL A 650 18.51 -0.26 0.41
N VAL A 651 19.20 0.87 0.35
CA VAL A 651 20.11 1.22 -0.77
C VAL A 651 21.60 1.27 -0.39
N VAL A 652 21.90 0.99 0.84
CA VAL A 652 23.27 0.84 1.39
C VAL A 652 23.30 -0.40 2.25
N PRO A 653 24.49 -0.97 2.55
CA PRO A 653 24.63 -2.10 3.46
C PRO A 653 24.04 -1.88 4.84
#